data_d96703514b147c4177e4468e0cfdb933
#
_entry.id   d96703514b147c4177e4468e0cfdb933
#
_cell.length_a   1.000
_cell.length_b   1.000
_cell.length_c   1.000
_cell.angle_alpha   90.00
_cell.angle_beta   90.00
_cell.angle_gamma   90.00
#
_symmetry.space_group_name_H-M   'P 1'
#
loop_
_entity.id
_entity.type
_entity.pdbx_description
1 polymer ?
#
loop_
_entity_poly.entity_id
_entity_poly.type
_entity_poly.pdbx_seq_one_letter_code
_entity_poly.pdbx_strand_id
1 'polypeptide(L)'
;MKHVSVSVRNLVEFILRSGDIDNRKDVSGDPDAMQEGVRIHKKIQKSMPAGYHAEISLKETFDYDDICLTVEGRADGIWEKEEDGQRAVIIDEIKSMYANLSFIDNPKQIHLAQAKCYAALYAPETELEKIGVQLTYCDIDTEDIKRFRYSFRAEELREWLKDLTDRYMVWARMDEEHRNARDESIRQLEFPYEYRPGQKELAIDVYRAIKRERNLFINAPTGVGKTLSVLYPSIKAVGEELAGKIFYLTAKTVTATVAVDTFKLLACKGLDMRTVHITAKEKACANGDFICNPDACPYADGHFDRVNDAVYDIITHENIITGELIFEYSEKHKVCPYEFSLDISNWCDAVIGDYNYAFDPRVRLRRFFETESEDGYIFLVDEAHNLISRACEMYSAAIVKEDVLECGRMVKGMSRTLTSAITSVNKKLLELKRGCDESYVIYPDVADLAKAMNRLQLELSKLLEKQKFFDMKEEVLDFFFKIRKFNDVYAEMFRGYKIYGKHQYDGSFCVKLLCVDPSDNIQECLAAARSAVFFSATLLPIQYYKELITGDADDYAVYAETSFTQDQRLLAMARDVSSKYTRRNADEYEKIAEYIKAAVSAKKGNYIAFFPSYEFMEHVREFLESGTCDMIVQNQRMSEKERGDFLAEFSFERDRSLLGLCVMGGIFSEGIDLTDEKLIGAIIVGTGLPMINTESEIMKKYFDDDGKDGFAYAYRFPGMNKVMQAAGRVIRKETDRGVILLLDERFSYSEYRSLFPKEWSDCSRVTLSTVGDSVRKFWSKT
;
A
#
# COMPACT_ATOMS: atom_id res chain seq x y z
N MET A 1 -6.49 -32.55 20.96
CA MET A 1 -5.24 -31.83 21.15
C MET A 1 -4.98 -31.05 19.87
N LYS A 2 -4.89 -29.75 19.95
CA LYS A 2 -4.67 -28.89 18.77
C LYS A 2 -3.19 -28.84 18.44
N HIS A 3 -2.85 -28.80 17.16
CA HIS A 3 -1.46 -28.73 16.70
C HIS A 3 -1.10 -27.31 16.31
N VAL A 4 -0.03 -26.78 16.92
CA VAL A 4 0.56 -25.49 16.58
C VAL A 4 1.98 -25.74 16.11
N SER A 5 2.37 -25.19 14.96
CA SER A 5 3.73 -25.28 14.44
C SER A 5 4.41 -23.90 14.49
N VAL A 6 5.68 -23.88 14.86
CA VAL A 6 6.51 -22.68 14.83
C VAL A 6 7.90 -23.02 14.29
N SER A 7 8.41 -22.18 13.37
CA SER A 7 9.78 -22.35 12.90
C SER A 7 10.78 -21.95 13.97
N VAL A 8 11.96 -22.60 13.98
CA VAL A 8 13.08 -22.23 14.87
C VAL A 8 13.40 -20.74 14.75
N ARG A 9 13.39 -20.19 13.54
CA ARG A 9 13.66 -18.78 13.30
C ARG A 9 12.61 -17.90 13.99
N ASN A 10 11.34 -18.14 13.74
CA ASN A 10 10.24 -17.34 14.30
C ASN A 10 10.22 -17.46 15.84
N LEU A 11 10.41 -18.64 16.40
CA LEU A 11 10.47 -18.84 17.85
C LEU A 11 11.58 -17.98 18.49
N VAL A 12 12.79 -18.06 17.95
CA VAL A 12 13.97 -17.37 18.47
C VAL A 12 13.84 -15.86 18.28
N GLU A 13 13.49 -15.41 17.07
CA GLU A 13 13.35 -13.98 16.76
C GLU A 13 12.22 -13.34 17.58
N PHE A 14 11.15 -14.05 17.89
CA PHE A 14 10.05 -13.54 18.69
C PHE A 14 10.35 -13.52 20.20
N ILE A 15 10.84 -14.63 20.76
CA ILE A 15 11.01 -14.76 22.23
C ILE A 15 12.28 -14.07 22.73
N LEU A 16 13.36 -14.03 21.92
CA LEU A 16 14.68 -13.54 22.34
C LEU A 16 15.06 -12.20 21.68
N ARG A 17 14.11 -11.56 20.99
CA ARG A 17 14.39 -10.23 20.45
C ARG A 17 14.73 -9.24 21.57
N SER A 18 15.72 -8.41 21.34
CA SER A 18 16.19 -7.43 22.31
C SER A 18 16.92 -6.26 21.64
N GLY A 19 17.03 -5.13 22.35
CA GLY A 19 17.76 -3.94 21.93
C GLY A 19 16.88 -2.89 21.25
N ASP A 20 17.49 -2.09 20.39
CA ASP A 20 16.98 -0.82 19.91
C ASP A 20 16.50 -0.87 18.46
N ILE A 21 15.57 0.02 18.11
CA ILE A 21 15.36 0.41 16.72
C ILE A 21 16.52 1.36 16.35
N ASP A 22 17.26 1.02 15.28
CA ASP A 22 18.35 1.86 14.80
C ASP A 22 18.41 1.85 13.27
N ASN A 23 17.78 2.86 12.64
CA ASN A 23 17.73 3.00 11.17
C ASN A 23 19.09 3.25 10.51
N ARG A 24 20.14 3.52 11.30
CA ARG A 24 21.52 3.63 10.81
C ARG A 24 22.13 2.27 10.47
N LYS A 25 21.52 1.18 10.98
CA LYS A 25 21.99 -0.21 10.78
C LYS A 25 21.24 -0.92 9.63
N ASP A 26 20.08 -0.39 9.21
CA ASP A 26 19.19 -1.04 8.22
C ASP A 26 19.54 -0.74 6.75
N VAL A 27 20.80 -0.47 6.45
CA VAL A 27 21.26 -0.18 5.08
C VAL A 27 21.37 -1.44 4.21
N SER A 28 21.12 -2.63 4.75
CA SER A 28 21.49 -3.94 4.19
C SER A 28 20.34 -4.78 3.59
N GLY A 29 19.29 -4.17 3.05
CA GLY A 29 18.21 -4.92 2.37
C GLY A 29 18.37 -4.94 0.85
N ASP A 30 19.38 -5.65 0.32
CA ASP A 30 19.58 -5.85 -1.13
C ASP A 30 18.95 -7.19 -1.56
N PRO A 31 18.00 -7.22 -2.53
CA PRO A 31 17.50 -8.47 -3.12
C PRO A 31 18.62 -9.34 -3.71
N ASP A 32 19.64 -8.73 -4.29
CA ASP A 32 20.83 -9.43 -4.79
C ASP A 32 21.60 -10.10 -3.63
N ALA A 33 21.56 -9.53 -2.41
CA ALA A 33 22.18 -10.13 -1.24
C ALA A 33 21.54 -11.47 -0.86
N MET A 34 20.26 -11.66 -1.10
CA MET A 34 19.57 -12.91 -0.79
C MET A 34 19.97 -14.02 -1.77
N GLN A 35 20.02 -13.74 -3.08
CA GLN A 35 20.47 -14.71 -4.09
C GLN A 35 21.97 -15.02 -3.92
N GLU A 36 22.78 -14.00 -3.67
CA GLU A 36 24.20 -14.15 -3.43
C GLU A 36 24.47 -14.90 -2.11
N GLY A 37 23.64 -14.65 -1.09
CA GLY A 37 23.65 -15.40 0.16
C GLY A 37 23.42 -16.89 -0.06
N VAL A 38 22.41 -17.27 -0.84
CA VAL A 38 22.15 -18.68 -1.19
C VAL A 38 23.33 -19.30 -1.97
N ARG A 39 23.96 -18.55 -2.88
CA ARG A 39 25.14 -19.00 -3.61
C ARG A 39 26.31 -19.27 -2.65
N ILE A 40 26.54 -18.36 -1.72
CA ILE A 40 27.62 -18.46 -0.72
C ILE A 40 27.36 -19.63 0.22
N HIS A 41 26.14 -19.80 0.75
CA HIS A 41 25.79 -20.97 1.56
C HIS A 41 26.13 -22.27 0.87
N LYS A 42 25.68 -22.46 -0.39
CA LYS A 42 26.00 -23.64 -1.18
C LYS A 42 27.50 -23.83 -1.43
N LYS A 43 28.25 -22.75 -1.59
CA LYS A 43 29.69 -22.79 -1.78
C LYS A 43 30.41 -23.24 -0.50
N ILE A 44 30.01 -22.69 0.66
CA ILE A 44 30.57 -23.06 1.97
C ILE A 44 30.25 -24.54 2.26
N GLN A 45 28.98 -24.96 2.11
CA GLN A 45 28.54 -26.33 2.33
C GLN A 45 29.34 -27.32 1.48
N LYS A 46 29.60 -27.01 0.20
CA LYS A 46 30.42 -27.86 -0.70
C LYS A 46 31.91 -27.89 -0.34
N SER A 47 32.41 -26.89 0.36
CA SER A 47 33.82 -26.82 0.79
C SER A 47 34.08 -27.52 2.13
N MET A 48 33.03 -27.98 2.81
CA MET A 48 33.13 -28.63 4.12
C MET A 48 33.71 -30.04 4.00
N PRO A 49 34.38 -30.53 5.07
CA PRO A 49 34.98 -31.87 5.06
C PRO A 49 33.95 -32.99 4.97
N ALA A 50 34.46 -34.22 4.79
CA ALA A 50 33.64 -35.42 4.82
C ALA A 50 32.87 -35.56 6.15
N GLY A 51 31.66 -36.08 6.09
CA GLY A 51 30.75 -36.16 7.24
C GLY A 51 29.91 -34.90 7.47
N TYR A 52 29.99 -33.90 6.59
CA TYR A 52 29.12 -32.75 6.62
C TYR A 52 27.84 -32.98 5.80
N HIS A 53 26.69 -32.85 6.45
CA HIS A 53 25.36 -33.02 5.88
C HIS A 53 24.66 -31.66 5.83
N ALA A 54 24.39 -31.16 4.61
CA ALA A 54 23.77 -29.86 4.41
C ALA A 54 22.25 -29.93 4.41
N GLU A 55 21.58 -28.84 4.83
CA GLU A 55 20.13 -28.62 4.72
C GLU A 55 19.29 -29.73 5.42
N ILE A 56 19.62 -30.04 6.65
CA ILE A 56 18.93 -31.09 7.42
C ILE A 56 17.68 -30.52 8.10
N SER A 57 16.52 -31.10 7.77
CA SER A 57 15.26 -30.76 8.42
C SER A 57 15.17 -31.43 9.79
N LEU A 58 14.90 -30.65 10.81
CA LEU A 58 14.77 -31.09 12.19
C LEU A 58 13.41 -30.63 12.72
N LYS A 59 12.76 -31.48 13.53
CA LYS A 59 11.51 -31.15 14.21
C LYS A 59 11.37 -31.93 15.49
N GLU A 60 10.74 -31.33 16.47
CA GLU A 60 10.33 -31.97 17.71
C GLU A 60 8.96 -31.43 18.13
N THR A 61 8.14 -32.31 18.71
CA THR A 61 6.82 -31.95 19.22
C THR A 61 6.85 -32.00 20.75
N PHE A 62 6.37 -30.92 21.36
CA PHE A 62 6.23 -30.76 22.80
C PHE A 62 4.75 -30.86 23.16
N ASP A 63 4.40 -31.86 23.96
CA ASP A 63 3.03 -32.07 24.42
C ASP A 63 2.75 -31.22 25.65
N TYR A 64 1.76 -30.37 25.55
CA TYR A 64 1.12 -29.64 26.63
C TYR A 64 -0.33 -30.13 26.74
N ASP A 65 -0.97 -29.98 27.87
CA ASP A 65 -2.25 -30.64 28.19
C ASP A 65 -3.32 -30.52 27.08
N ASP A 66 -3.37 -29.36 26.39
CA ASP A 66 -4.37 -28.98 25.41
C ASP A 66 -3.81 -28.76 23.98
N ILE A 67 -2.51 -28.46 23.87
CA ILE A 67 -1.82 -28.11 22.63
C ILE A 67 -0.58 -28.97 22.44
N CYS A 68 -0.39 -29.47 21.21
CA CYS A 68 0.87 -30.04 20.73
C CYS A 68 1.64 -28.95 19.97
N LEU A 69 2.73 -28.45 20.53
CA LEU A 69 3.61 -27.48 19.88
C LEU A 69 4.72 -28.19 19.10
N THR A 70 4.74 -28.03 17.79
CA THR A 70 5.83 -28.54 16.95
C THR A 70 6.80 -27.40 16.63
N VAL A 71 8.05 -27.57 17.02
CA VAL A 71 9.17 -26.70 16.64
C VAL A 71 9.91 -27.37 15.50
N GLU A 72 10.04 -26.68 14.37
CA GLU A 72 10.65 -27.23 13.18
C GLU A 72 11.56 -26.21 12.47
N GLY A 73 12.52 -26.72 11.69
CA GLY A 73 13.37 -25.89 10.89
C GLY A 73 14.42 -26.69 10.17
N ARG A 74 15.22 -26.02 9.37
CA ARG A 74 16.26 -26.62 8.55
C ARG A 74 17.62 -26.05 8.94
N ALA A 75 18.47 -26.89 9.55
CA ALA A 75 19.86 -26.51 9.87
C ALA A 75 20.68 -26.38 8.59
N ASP A 76 21.50 -25.35 8.46
CA ASP A 76 22.36 -25.14 7.29
C ASP A 76 23.37 -26.31 7.12
N GLY A 77 23.83 -26.88 8.24
CA GLY A 77 24.66 -28.07 8.18
C GLY A 77 24.84 -28.78 9.53
N ILE A 78 25.05 -30.08 9.43
CA ILE A 78 25.42 -30.95 10.57
C ILE A 78 26.72 -31.66 10.17
N TRP A 79 27.76 -31.45 10.94
CA TRP A 79 29.06 -32.06 10.70
C TRP A 79 29.35 -33.14 11.75
N GLU A 80 29.31 -34.39 11.30
CA GLU A 80 29.73 -35.55 12.07
C GLU A 80 31.20 -35.85 11.83
N LYS A 81 31.99 -35.93 12.88
CA LYS A 81 33.43 -36.25 12.82
C LYS A 81 33.88 -37.14 13.96
N GLU A 82 35.03 -37.77 13.79
CA GLU A 82 35.76 -38.39 14.89
C GLU A 82 36.80 -37.41 15.43
N GLU A 83 36.82 -37.18 16.71
CA GLU A 83 37.78 -36.35 17.41
C GLU A 83 38.31 -37.17 18.62
N ASP A 84 39.63 -37.41 18.62
CA ASP A 84 40.31 -38.22 19.66
C ASP A 84 39.71 -39.65 19.86
N GLY A 85 39.20 -40.27 18.77
CA GLY A 85 38.54 -41.57 18.76
C GLY A 85 37.11 -41.59 19.32
N GLN A 86 36.50 -40.39 19.52
CA GLN A 86 35.10 -40.25 19.91
C GLN A 86 34.31 -39.54 18.81
N ARG A 87 33.04 -39.94 18.63
CA ARG A 87 32.11 -39.27 17.74
C ARG A 87 31.80 -37.88 18.27
N ALA A 88 31.96 -36.85 17.44
CA ALA A 88 31.59 -35.49 17.74
C ALA A 88 30.64 -34.98 16.67
N VAL A 89 29.63 -34.21 17.07
CA VAL A 89 28.66 -33.56 16.19
C VAL A 89 28.72 -32.07 16.37
N ILE A 90 28.75 -31.34 15.26
CA ILE A 90 28.75 -29.87 15.23
C ILE A 90 27.58 -29.40 14.33
N ILE A 91 26.68 -28.61 14.89
CA ILE A 91 25.66 -27.89 14.13
C ILE A 91 26.29 -26.61 13.60
N ASP A 92 26.20 -26.39 12.29
CA ASP A 92 26.73 -25.21 11.61
C ASP A 92 25.60 -24.33 11.07
N GLU A 93 25.59 -23.07 11.51
CA GLU A 93 24.67 -22.05 11.05
C GLU A 93 25.47 -21.01 10.24
N ILE A 94 25.13 -20.84 8.98
CA ILE A 94 25.86 -19.99 8.01
C ILE A 94 25.13 -18.66 7.86
N LYS A 95 25.85 -17.55 7.96
CA LYS A 95 25.32 -16.21 7.76
C LYS A 95 26.21 -15.43 6.81
N SER A 96 25.67 -15.05 5.67
CA SER A 96 26.32 -14.16 4.71
C SER A 96 25.92 -12.71 4.99
N MET A 97 26.88 -11.80 4.88
CA MET A 97 26.65 -10.38 5.12
C MET A 97 27.68 -9.51 4.39
N TYR A 98 27.30 -8.29 4.08
CA TYR A 98 28.25 -7.26 3.62
C TYR A 98 28.91 -6.59 4.84
N ALA A 99 29.90 -7.20 5.41
CA ALA A 99 30.60 -6.64 6.57
C ALA A 99 32.05 -7.14 6.64
N ASN A 100 32.95 -6.26 7.03
CA ASN A 100 34.32 -6.65 7.32
C ASN A 100 34.35 -7.48 8.62
N LEU A 101 34.55 -8.79 8.45
CA LEU A 101 34.50 -9.77 9.55
C LEU A 101 35.60 -9.55 10.61
N SER A 102 36.63 -8.74 10.33
CA SER A 102 37.66 -8.42 11.34
C SER A 102 37.11 -7.63 12.53
N PHE A 103 36.01 -6.92 12.35
CA PHE A 103 35.35 -6.13 13.42
C PHE A 103 34.27 -6.91 14.19
N ILE A 104 34.02 -8.16 13.86
CA ILE A 104 33.06 -9.00 14.56
C ILE A 104 33.80 -9.86 15.58
N ASP A 105 33.88 -9.40 16.82
CA ASP A 105 34.56 -10.14 17.89
C ASP A 105 33.68 -11.25 18.50
N ASN A 106 32.36 -11.06 18.51
CA ASN A 106 31.39 -12.02 19.01
C ASN A 106 30.22 -12.16 18.02
N PRO A 107 29.62 -13.36 17.91
CA PRO A 107 28.46 -13.54 17.07
C PRO A 107 27.22 -12.83 17.63
N LYS A 108 26.26 -12.50 16.75
CA LYS A 108 24.95 -12.03 17.21
C LYS A 108 24.26 -13.13 18.03
N GLN A 109 23.72 -12.74 19.19
CA GLN A 109 23.06 -13.67 20.10
C GLN A 109 21.89 -14.44 19.45
N ILE A 110 21.15 -13.76 18.56
CA ILE A 110 20.03 -14.37 17.84
C ILE A 110 20.50 -15.51 16.91
N HIS A 111 21.64 -15.36 16.23
CA HIS A 111 22.19 -16.43 15.37
C HIS A 111 22.71 -17.62 16.21
N LEU A 112 23.33 -17.31 17.37
CA LEU A 112 23.74 -18.35 18.31
C LEU A 112 22.53 -19.11 18.85
N ALA A 113 21.44 -18.42 19.15
CA ALA A 113 20.22 -19.03 19.63
C ALA A 113 19.56 -19.93 18.57
N GLN A 114 19.56 -19.55 17.29
CA GLN A 114 19.10 -20.41 16.19
C GLN A 114 19.92 -21.72 16.13
N ALA A 115 21.24 -21.61 16.12
CA ALA A 115 22.12 -22.77 16.09
C ALA A 115 21.97 -23.65 17.34
N LYS A 116 21.75 -23.06 18.53
CA LYS A 116 21.43 -23.81 19.77
C LYS A 116 20.09 -24.54 19.67
N CYS A 117 19.06 -23.94 19.07
CA CYS A 117 17.79 -24.62 18.80
C CYS A 117 17.99 -25.86 17.93
N TYR A 118 18.71 -25.74 16.82
CA TYR A 118 19.00 -26.91 15.98
C TYR A 118 19.82 -27.97 16.72
N ALA A 119 20.77 -27.56 17.58
CA ALA A 119 21.51 -28.48 18.38
C ALA A 119 20.62 -29.21 19.42
N ALA A 120 19.68 -28.51 20.03
CA ALA A 120 18.71 -29.08 20.95
C ALA A 120 17.75 -30.06 20.26
N LEU A 121 17.27 -29.74 19.04
CA LEU A 121 16.41 -30.60 18.22
C LEU A 121 17.14 -31.86 17.75
N TYR A 122 18.45 -31.75 17.48
CA TYR A 122 19.26 -32.91 17.06
C TYR A 122 19.74 -33.79 18.25
N ALA A 123 19.77 -33.24 19.48
CA ALA A 123 20.25 -33.95 20.66
C ALA A 123 19.63 -35.32 20.91
N PRO A 124 18.29 -35.54 20.72
CA PRO A 124 17.66 -36.83 20.91
C PRO A 124 18.14 -37.93 19.93
N GLU A 125 18.64 -37.52 18.75
CA GLU A 125 19.14 -38.47 17.74
C GLU A 125 20.57 -38.96 18.06
N THR A 126 21.16 -38.43 19.12
CA THR A 126 22.53 -38.72 19.50
C THR A 126 22.61 -39.18 20.96
N GLU A 127 23.53 -40.06 21.28
CA GLU A 127 23.86 -40.43 22.65
C GLU A 127 25.02 -39.57 23.22
N LEU A 128 25.29 -38.44 22.58
CA LEU A 128 26.42 -37.57 22.93
C LEU A 128 26.09 -36.71 24.15
N GLU A 129 27.03 -36.64 25.09
CA GLU A 129 26.93 -35.74 26.26
C GLU A 129 27.04 -34.25 25.84
N LYS A 130 27.82 -33.99 24.78
CA LYS A 130 28.06 -32.62 24.28
C LYS A 130 27.86 -32.51 22.78
N ILE A 131 27.28 -31.38 22.35
CA ILE A 131 27.09 -31.03 20.95
C ILE A 131 27.82 -29.72 20.68
N GLY A 132 28.60 -29.71 19.58
CA GLY A 132 29.24 -28.49 19.08
C GLY A 132 28.27 -27.60 18.33
N VAL A 133 28.43 -26.30 18.46
CA VAL A 133 27.72 -25.28 17.70
C VAL A 133 28.72 -24.40 16.99
N GLN A 134 28.63 -24.26 15.69
CA GLN A 134 29.46 -23.38 14.88
C GLN A 134 28.60 -22.32 14.21
N LEU A 135 29.08 -21.09 14.25
CA LEU A 135 28.51 -20.00 13.46
C LEU A 135 29.55 -19.62 12.39
N THR A 136 29.16 -19.75 11.14
CA THR A 136 30.02 -19.45 9.99
C THR A 136 29.54 -18.17 9.34
N TYR A 137 30.27 -17.06 9.60
CA TYR A 137 30.04 -15.78 8.93
C TYR A 137 30.86 -15.70 7.64
N CYS A 138 30.25 -15.20 6.57
CA CYS A 138 30.92 -14.95 5.29
C CYS A 138 30.64 -13.53 4.82
N ASP A 139 31.70 -12.78 4.50
CA ASP A 139 31.59 -11.51 3.78
C ASP A 139 31.26 -11.78 2.32
N ILE A 140 30.18 -11.19 1.83
CA ILE A 140 29.68 -11.40 0.46
C ILE A 140 30.66 -10.84 -0.58
N ASP A 141 31.32 -9.70 -0.29
CA ASP A 141 32.24 -9.03 -1.21
C ASP A 141 33.58 -9.74 -1.35
N THR A 142 34.16 -10.16 -0.22
CA THR A 142 35.53 -10.74 -0.18
C THR A 142 35.52 -12.25 -0.13
N GLU A 143 34.37 -12.86 0.19
CA GLU A 143 34.20 -14.28 0.50
C GLU A 143 35.07 -14.76 1.68
N ASP A 144 35.57 -13.83 2.50
CA ASP A 144 36.27 -14.18 3.74
C ASP A 144 35.30 -14.86 4.70
N ILE A 145 35.85 -15.84 5.46
CA ILE A 145 35.04 -16.64 6.40
C ILE A 145 35.62 -16.50 7.81
N LYS A 146 34.74 -16.21 8.77
CA LYS A 146 35.05 -16.24 10.20
C LYS A 146 34.14 -17.22 10.92
N ARG A 147 34.71 -18.11 11.74
CA ARG A 147 33.96 -19.13 12.46
C ARG A 147 34.08 -18.96 13.96
N PHE A 148 32.94 -19.04 14.66
CA PHE A 148 32.84 -19.07 16.09
C PHE A 148 32.36 -20.46 16.53
N ARG A 149 33.04 -21.10 17.47
CA ARG A 149 32.72 -22.46 17.92
C ARG A 149 32.43 -22.47 19.42
N TYR A 150 31.40 -23.16 19.78
CA TYR A 150 30.95 -23.37 21.13
C TYR A 150 30.68 -24.88 21.35
N SER A 151 30.67 -25.32 22.60
CA SER A 151 30.25 -26.67 22.95
C SER A 151 29.30 -26.58 24.12
N PHE A 152 28.16 -27.22 24.02
CA PHE A 152 27.11 -27.22 25.05
C PHE A 152 26.81 -28.67 25.47
N ARG A 153 26.35 -28.86 26.70
CA ARG A 153 25.81 -30.17 27.13
C ARG A 153 24.45 -30.38 26.48
N ALA A 154 24.20 -31.56 26.01
CA ALA A 154 22.92 -31.89 25.36
C ALA A 154 21.71 -31.66 26.29
N GLU A 155 21.85 -31.99 27.58
CA GLU A 155 20.84 -31.74 28.60
C GLU A 155 20.53 -30.23 28.78
N GLU A 156 21.58 -29.39 28.87
CA GLU A 156 21.42 -27.92 28.98
C GLU A 156 20.74 -27.30 27.75
N LEU A 157 21.02 -27.80 26.53
CA LEU A 157 20.35 -27.36 25.32
C LEU A 157 18.87 -27.71 25.32
N ARG A 158 18.52 -28.92 25.79
CA ARG A 158 17.14 -29.36 25.87
C ARG A 158 16.33 -28.59 26.92
N GLU A 159 16.90 -28.36 28.11
CA GLU A 159 16.28 -27.53 29.14
C GLU A 159 16.06 -26.09 28.62
N TRP A 160 17.06 -25.55 27.94
CA TRP A 160 16.97 -24.20 27.35
C TRP A 160 15.90 -24.12 26.23
N LEU A 161 15.80 -25.13 25.34
CA LEU A 161 14.74 -25.16 24.32
C LEU A 161 13.35 -25.31 24.98
N LYS A 162 13.27 -26.11 26.04
CA LYS A 162 12.03 -26.24 26.81
C LYS A 162 11.58 -24.91 27.44
N ASP A 163 12.50 -24.14 28.02
CA ASP A 163 12.19 -22.78 28.52
C ASP A 163 11.65 -21.87 27.40
N LEU A 164 12.26 -21.91 26.21
CA LEU A 164 11.75 -21.14 25.07
C LEU A 164 10.34 -21.55 24.64
N THR A 165 10.10 -22.87 24.58
CA THR A 165 8.77 -23.38 24.20
C THR A 165 7.73 -23.08 25.29
N ASP A 166 8.09 -23.15 26.57
CA ASP A 166 7.20 -22.76 27.68
C ASP A 166 6.80 -21.28 27.61
N ARG A 167 7.75 -20.41 27.30
CA ARG A 167 7.48 -18.96 27.10
C ARG A 167 6.59 -18.71 25.88
N TYR A 168 6.81 -19.44 24.79
CA TYR A 168 6.00 -19.32 23.58
C TYR A 168 4.57 -19.86 23.78
N MET A 169 4.41 -20.89 24.63
CA MET A 169 3.11 -21.48 24.92
C MET A 169 2.10 -20.51 25.53
N VAL A 170 2.55 -19.49 26.26
CA VAL A 170 1.66 -18.43 26.76
C VAL A 170 0.93 -17.74 25.61
N TRP A 171 1.67 -17.45 24.54
CA TRP A 171 1.15 -16.81 23.33
C TRP A 171 0.29 -17.78 22.50
N ALA A 172 0.74 -19.00 22.33
CA ALA A 172 -0.01 -20.02 21.58
C ALA A 172 -1.37 -20.31 22.19
N ARG A 173 -1.46 -20.40 23.53
CA ARG A 173 -2.73 -20.57 24.23
C ARG A 173 -3.66 -19.37 24.07
N MET A 174 -3.14 -18.18 24.29
CA MET A 174 -3.90 -16.95 24.15
C MET A 174 -4.46 -16.79 22.73
N ASP A 175 -3.66 -17.12 21.70
CA ASP A 175 -4.12 -17.07 20.30
C ASP A 175 -5.18 -18.12 20.02
N GLU A 176 -5.01 -19.34 20.53
CA GLU A 176 -5.97 -20.43 20.37
C GLU A 176 -7.31 -20.15 21.08
N GLU A 177 -7.27 -19.66 22.31
CA GLU A 177 -8.47 -19.24 23.06
C GLU A 177 -9.20 -18.13 22.30
N HIS A 178 -8.47 -17.15 21.79
CA HIS A 178 -9.04 -16.09 20.97
C HIS A 178 -9.68 -16.63 19.69
N ARG A 179 -9.01 -17.50 18.93
CA ARG A 179 -9.56 -18.11 17.71
C ARG A 179 -10.87 -18.84 17.97
N ASN A 180 -10.94 -19.61 19.06
CA ASN A 180 -12.16 -20.31 19.43
C ASN A 180 -13.30 -19.34 19.78
N ALA A 181 -13.03 -18.28 20.56
CA ALA A 181 -14.00 -17.25 20.90
C ALA A 181 -14.46 -16.48 19.64
N ARG A 182 -13.52 -16.09 18.78
CA ARG A 182 -13.79 -15.46 17.49
C ARG A 182 -14.73 -16.28 16.62
N ASP A 183 -14.40 -17.57 16.39
CA ASP A 183 -15.15 -18.43 15.49
C ASP A 183 -16.56 -18.69 16.01
N GLU A 184 -16.71 -18.83 17.33
CA GLU A 184 -18.03 -18.95 17.95
C GLU A 184 -18.84 -17.64 17.80
N SER A 185 -18.22 -16.50 18.03
CA SER A 185 -18.85 -15.19 17.84
C SER A 185 -19.28 -14.97 16.39
N ILE A 186 -18.45 -15.38 15.42
CA ILE A 186 -18.74 -15.28 13.98
C ILE A 186 -19.92 -16.18 13.59
N ARG A 187 -20.01 -17.41 14.14
CA ARG A 187 -21.16 -18.29 13.86
C ARG A 187 -22.47 -17.65 14.26
N GLN A 188 -22.52 -16.99 15.43
CA GLN A 188 -23.71 -16.34 15.97
C GLN A 188 -23.99 -14.97 15.34
N LEU A 189 -23.04 -14.37 14.67
CA LEU A 189 -23.16 -13.02 14.10
C LEU A 189 -24.20 -12.99 12.98
N GLU A 190 -25.25 -12.17 13.16
CA GLU A 190 -26.21 -11.86 12.12
C GLU A 190 -25.84 -10.55 11.40
N PHE A 191 -26.39 -10.36 10.20
CA PHE A 191 -26.22 -9.09 9.50
C PHE A 191 -26.91 -7.97 10.31
N PRO A 192 -26.23 -6.84 10.60
CA PRO A 192 -26.68 -5.89 11.65
C PRO A 192 -27.91 -5.07 11.29
N TYR A 193 -28.36 -5.10 10.05
CA TYR A 193 -29.48 -4.33 9.51
C TYR A 193 -30.37 -5.18 8.59
N GLU A 194 -31.51 -4.64 8.20
CA GLU A 194 -32.23 -5.17 7.03
C GLU A 194 -31.41 -4.91 5.76
N TYR A 195 -31.33 -5.92 4.90
CA TYR A 195 -30.60 -5.77 3.64
C TYR A 195 -31.27 -4.74 2.72
N ARG A 196 -30.47 -3.83 2.21
CA ARG A 196 -30.89 -2.95 1.12
C ARG A 196 -31.02 -3.73 -0.19
N PRO A 197 -31.80 -3.23 -1.20
CA PRO A 197 -31.85 -3.83 -2.52
C PRO A 197 -30.45 -4.09 -3.09
N GLY A 198 -30.20 -5.30 -3.60
CA GLY A 198 -28.90 -5.72 -4.16
C GLY A 198 -27.78 -5.99 -3.15
N GLN A 199 -27.95 -5.65 -1.88
CA GLN A 199 -26.89 -5.79 -0.87
C GLN A 199 -26.65 -7.25 -0.48
N LYS A 200 -27.72 -8.04 -0.39
CA LYS A 200 -27.64 -9.46 -0.05
C LYS A 200 -26.95 -10.26 -1.14
N GLU A 201 -27.32 -10.00 -2.39
CA GLU A 201 -26.73 -10.59 -3.58
C GLU A 201 -25.24 -10.28 -3.66
N LEU A 202 -24.86 -9.02 -3.41
CA LEU A 202 -23.47 -8.59 -3.37
C LEU A 202 -22.67 -9.35 -2.28
N ALA A 203 -23.21 -9.49 -1.07
CA ALA A 203 -22.57 -10.25 -0.01
C ALA A 203 -22.40 -11.74 -0.37
N ILE A 204 -23.39 -12.33 -1.05
CA ILE A 204 -23.31 -13.71 -1.56
C ILE A 204 -22.21 -13.84 -2.62
N ASP A 205 -22.07 -12.88 -3.52
CA ASP A 205 -21.06 -12.92 -4.58
C ASP A 205 -19.65 -12.78 -4.01
N VAL A 206 -19.46 -11.92 -3.01
CA VAL A 206 -18.16 -11.81 -2.27
C VAL A 206 -17.83 -13.14 -1.60
N TYR A 207 -18.76 -13.73 -0.86
CA TYR A 207 -18.53 -15.02 -0.20
C TYR A 207 -18.19 -16.13 -1.22
N ARG A 208 -18.91 -16.17 -2.35
CA ARG A 208 -18.65 -17.15 -3.42
C ARG A 208 -17.29 -16.97 -4.06
N ALA A 209 -16.83 -15.73 -4.26
CA ALA A 209 -15.50 -15.43 -4.79
C ALA A 209 -14.42 -15.97 -3.84
N ILE A 210 -14.52 -15.67 -2.54
CA ILE A 210 -13.59 -16.14 -1.52
C ILE A 210 -13.56 -17.69 -1.48
N LYS A 211 -14.73 -18.33 -1.47
CA LYS A 211 -14.84 -19.79 -1.41
C LYS A 211 -14.26 -20.49 -2.64
N ARG A 212 -14.30 -19.82 -3.81
CA ARG A 212 -13.78 -20.34 -5.09
C ARG A 212 -12.35 -19.90 -5.40
N GLU A 213 -11.71 -19.19 -4.49
CA GLU A 213 -10.34 -18.68 -4.66
C GLU A 213 -10.21 -17.83 -5.94
N ARG A 214 -11.18 -16.94 -6.16
CA ARG A 214 -11.21 -16.06 -7.33
C ARG A 214 -11.22 -14.60 -6.91
N ASN A 215 -10.62 -13.76 -7.74
CA ASN A 215 -10.72 -12.32 -7.57
C ASN A 215 -12.09 -11.81 -8.03
N LEU A 216 -12.54 -10.72 -7.40
CA LEU A 216 -13.83 -10.12 -7.68
C LEU A 216 -13.73 -8.61 -7.84
N PHE A 217 -14.23 -8.09 -8.95
CA PHE A 217 -14.34 -6.66 -9.21
C PHE A 217 -15.78 -6.19 -9.03
N ILE A 218 -15.99 -5.20 -8.17
CA ILE A 218 -17.34 -4.71 -7.83
C ILE A 218 -17.44 -3.23 -8.20
N ASN A 219 -18.29 -2.92 -9.17
CA ASN A 219 -18.75 -1.56 -9.36
C ASN A 219 -20.03 -1.37 -8.56
N ALA A 220 -19.97 -0.65 -7.46
CA ALA A 220 -21.12 -0.44 -6.57
C ALA A 220 -21.31 1.06 -6.32
N PRO A 221 -22.46 1.63 -6.70
CA PRO A 221 -22.79 3.04 -6.45
C PRO A 221 -22.65 3.43 -4.98
N THR A 222 -22.56 4.73 -4.70
CA THR A 222 -22.61 5.26 -3.33
C THR A 222 -23.94 4.88 -2.68
N GLY A 223 -23.95 4.72 -1.34
CA GLY A 223 -25.19 4.43 -0.61
C GLY A 223 -25.60 2.95 -0.48
N VAL A 224 -25.04 2.04 -1.27
CA VAL A 224 -25.33 0.58 -1.21
C VAL A 224 -24.79 -0.09 0.07
N GLY A 225 -23.98 0.59 0.86
CA GLY A 225 -23.34 0.01 2.05
C GLY A 225 -22.19 -0.94 1.70
N LYS A 226 -21.35 -0.58 0.74
CA LYS A 226 -20.22 -1.37 0.23
C LYS A 226 -19.38 -2.02 1.32
N THR A 227 -18.92 -1.22 2.29
CA THR A 227 -17.98 -1.68 3.34
C THR A 227 -18.55 -2.87 4.11
N LEU A 228 -19.80 -2.77 4.58
CA LEU A 228 -20.45 -3.86 5.29
C LEU A 228 -20.73 -5.06 4.40
N SER A 229 -21.10 -4.83 3.13
CA SER A 229 -21.40 -5.89 2.16
C SER A 229 -20.17 -6.72 1.76
N VAL A 230 -18.96 -6.18 1.91
CA VAL A 230 -17.71 -6.92 1.67
C VAL A 230 -17.10 -7.46 2.95
N LEU A 231 -17.16 -6.72 4.07
CA LEU A 231 -16.60 -7.15 5.35
C LEU A 231 -17.38 -8.32 5.95
N TYR A 232 -18.71 -8.24 6.01
CA TYR A 232 -19.51 -9.28 6.64
C TYR A 232 -19.31 -10.68 6.04
N PRO A 233 -19.38 -10.89 4.73
CA PRO A 233 -19.11 -12.21 4.12
C PRO A 233 -17.64 -12.64 4.27
N SER A 234 -16.69 -11.70 4.30
CA SER A 234 -15.28 -12.00 4.55
C SER A 234 -15.04 -12.49 5.99
N ILE A 235 -15.70 -11.86 6.97
CA ILE A 235 -15.68 -12.30 8.37
C ILE A 235 -16.28 -13.71 8.47
N LYS A 236 -17.43 -13.97 7.82
CA LYS A 236 -18.01 -15.33 7.78
C LYS A 236 -17.05 -16.36 7.19
N ALA A 237 -16.32 -15.99 6.14
CA ALA A 237 -15.32 -16.86 5.52
C ALA A 237 -14.16 -17.19 6.48
N VAL A 238 -13.71 -16.22 7.28
CA VAL A 238 -12.68 -16.45 8.32
C VAL A 238 -13.20 -17.42 9.39
N GLY A 239 -14.43 -17.24 9.87
CA GLY A 239 -15.03 -18.15 10.87
C GLY A 239 -15.33 -19.57 10.36
N GLU A 240 -15.30 -19.78 9.04
CA GLU A 240 -15.38 -21.08 8.38
C GLU A 240 -13.99 -21.64 7.98
N GLU A 241 -12.92 -21.04 8.50
CA GLU A 241 -11.51 -21.42 8.23
C GLU A 241 -11.15 -21.39 6.73
N LEU A 242 -11.87 -20.60 5.92
CA LEU A 242 -11.53 -20.41 4.51
C LEU A 242 -10.34 -19.47 4.32
N ALA A 243 -10.04 -18.62 5.28
CA ALA A 243 -8.90 -17.71 5.25
C ALA A 243 -8.44 -17.34 6.65
N GLY A 244 -7.13 -17.13 6.83
CA GLY A 244 -6.56 -16.83 8.14
C GLY A 244 -6.72 -15.37 8.58
N LYS A 245 -6.76 -14.41 7.63
CA LYS A 245 -6.74 -12.97 7.97
C LYS A 245 -7.36 -12.12 6.86
N ILE A 246 -7.92 -10.95 7.25
CA ILE A 246 -8.45 -9.94 6.33
C ILE A 246 -7.50 -8.75 6.29
N PHE A 247 -7.13 -8.31 5.09
CA PHE A 247 -6.47 -7.02 4.84
C PHE A 247 -7.45 -6.08 4.16
N TYR A 248 -7.91 -5.05 4.90
CA TYR A 248 -8.74 -3.98 4.34
C TYR A 248 -7.83 -2.82 3.93
N LEU A 249 -7.69 -2.64 2.62
CA LEU A 249 -6.71 -1.74 2.03
C LEU A 249 -7.41 -0.55 1.37
N THR A 250 -6.97 0.67 1.69
CA THR A 250 -7.54 1.89 1.14
C THR A 250 -6.51 3.00 1.02
N ALA A 251 -6.65 3.85 0.00
CA ALA A 251 -5.77 5.00 -0.21
C ALA A 251 -6.12 6.22 0.68
N LYS A 252 -7.20 6.17 1.48
CA LYS A 252 -7.75 7.35 2.18
C LYS A 252 -8.05 7.08 3.64
N THR A 253 -7.64 8.00 4.50
CA THR A 253 -7.90 7.93 5.94
C THR A 253 -9.40 7.86 6.27
N VAL A 254 -10.25 8.62 5.54
CA VAL A 254 -11.71 8.63 5.76
C VAL A 254 -12.34 7.26 5.52
N THR A 255 -11.93 6.56 4.45
CA THR A 255 -12.45 5.20 4.16
C THR A 255 -11.91 4.16 5.15
N ALA A 256 -10.69 4.33 5.66
CA ALA A 256 -10.18 3.50 6.75
C ALA A 256 -11.02 3.67 8.02
N THR A 257 -11.42 4.90 8.37
CA THR A 257 -12.30 5.16 9.52
C THR A 257 -13.66 4.46 9.36
N VAL A 258 -14.26 4.47 8.17
CA VAL A 258 -15.51 3.74 7.90
C VAL A 258 -15.36 2.23 8.12
N ALA A 259 -14.23 1.64 7.76
CA ALA A 259 -13.96 0.23 8.03
C ALA A 259 -13.82 -0.03 9.54
N VAL A 260 -13.07 0.80 10.27
CA VAL A 260 -12.96 0.72 11.75
C VAL A 260 -14.33 0.84 12.41
N ASP A 261 -15.15 1.80 12.01
CA ASP A 261 -16.50 1.99 12.57
C ASP A 261 -17.43 0.81 12.24
N THR A 262 -17.23 0.17 11.09
CA THR A 262 -17.96 -1.06 10.73
C THR A 262 -17.57 -2.22 11.67
N PHE A 263 -16.28 -2.40 11.98
CA PHE A 263 -15.85 -3.40 12.97
C PHE A 263 -16.39 -3.08 14.37
N LYS A 264 -16.38 -1.80 14.80
CA LYS A 264 -16.99 -1.37 16.08
C LYS A 264 -18.48 -1.70 16.12
N LEU A 265 -19.21 -1.44 15.04
CA LEU A 265 -20.62 -1.80 14.93
C LEU A 265 -20.86 -3.29 15.10
N LEU A 266 -20.05 -4.12 14.41
CA LEU A 266 -20.16 -5.58 14.49
C LEU A 266 -19.75 -6.10 15.88
N ALA A 267 -18.75 -5.49 16.53
CA ALA A 267 -18.37 -5.81 17.91
C ALA A 267 -19.52 -5.51 18.88
N CYS A 268 -20.24 -4.40 18.72
CA CYS A 268 -21.47 -4.12 19.49
C CYS A 268 -22.59 -5.16 19.24
N LYS A 269 -22.51 -5.94 18.16
CA LYS A 269 -23.43 -7.05 17.84
C LYS A 269 -22.90 -8.42 18.27
N GLY A 270 -21.79 -8.45 18.99
CA GLY A 270 -21.21 -9.67 19.56
C GLY A 270 -20.05 -10.28 18.79
N LEU A 271 -19.51 -9.61 17.77
CA LEU A 271 -18.28 -10.05 17.09
C LEU A 271 -17.08 -9.89 18.01
N ASP A 272 -16.36 -10.98 18.25
CA ASP A 272 -15.09 -11.02 18.98
C ASP A 272 -13.94 -11.25 18.00
N MET A 273 -13.46 -10.16 17.39
CA MET A 273 -12.43 -10.22 16.33
C MET A 273 -11.41 -9.10 16.55
N ARG A 274 -10.14 -9.46 16.65
CA ARG A 274 -9.05 -8.48 16.80
C ARG A 274 -8.78 -7.78 15.49
N THR A 275 -8.82 -6.46 15.52
CA THR A 275 -8.61 -5.61 14.33
C THR A 275 -7.62 -4.51 14.66
N VAL A 276 -6.62 -4.27 13.81
CA VAL A 276 -5.67 -3.17 13.96
C VAL A 276 -5.74 -2.21 12.78
N HIS A 277 -5.72 -0.90 13.06
CA HIS A 277 -5.59 0.14 12.05
C HIS A 277 -4.17 0.70 12.06
N ILE A 278 -3.38 0.33 11.05
CA ILE A 278 -2.02 0.79 10.86
C ILE A 278 -2.02 2.13 10.15
N THR A 279 -1.44 3.15 10.77
CA THR A 279 -1.25 4.49 10.19
C THR A 279 0.18 4.67 9.69
N ALA A 280 0.36 5.56 8.72
CA ALA A 280 1.69 5.88 8.20
C ALA A 280 2.64 6.37 9.31
N LYS A 281 3.93 6.04 9.16
CA LYS A 281 4.97 6.34 10.15
C LYS A 281 5.00 7.83 10.53
N GLU A 282 4.80 8.71 9.56
CA GLU A 282 4.79 10.16 9.75
C GLU A 282 3.66 10.64 10.66
N LYS A 283 2.54 9.91 10.69
CA LYS A 283 1.39 10.21 11.57
C LYS A 283 1.47 9.51 12.91
N ALA A 284 2.09 8.33 12.95
CA ALA A 284 2.22 7.52 14.16
C ALA A 284 3.38 7.94 15.05
N CYS A 285 4.40 8.65 14.52
CA CYS A 285 5.62 8.97 15.23
C CYS A 285 5.37 9.91 16.43
N ALA A 286 5.68 9.42 17.64
CA ALA A 286 5.57 10.20 18.88
C ALA A 286 6.69 11.24 19.04
N ASN A 287 7.84 11.03 18.40
CA ASN A 287 9.02 11.92 18.55
C ASN A 287 9.00 13.12 17.58
N GLY A 288 8.20 13.06 16.50
CA GLY A 288 8.04 14.13 15.52
C GLY A 288 9.22 14.37 14.56
N ASP A 289 10.44 14.01 14.94
CA ASP A 289 11.67 14.26 14.15
C ASP A 289 12.02 13.13 13.18
N PHE A 290 11.30 12.01 13.22
CA PHE A 290 11.51 10.80 12.40
C PHE A 290 12.92 10.18 12.48
N ILE A 291 13.72 10.57 13.48
CA ILE A 291 15.06 10.05 13.72
C ILE A 291 14.93 8.78 14.58
N CYS A 292 14.97 7.60 13.92
CA CYS A 292 14.75 6.33 14.59
C CYS A 292 16.06 5.69 15.02
N ASN A 293 16.62 6.15 16.14
CA ASN A 293 17.78 5.55 16.78
C ASN A 293 17.76 5.81 18.32
N PRO A 294 18.45 5.00 19.13
CA PRO A 294 18.38 5.09 20.58
C PRO A 294 18.92 6.40 21.16
N ASP A 295 19.82 7.09 20.45
CA ASP A 295 20.41 8.34 20.93
C ASP A 295 19.44 9.54 20.82
N ALA A 296 18.48 9.48 19.88
CA ALA A 296 17.58 10.59 19.55
C ALA A 296 16.11 10.31 19.88
N CYS A 297 15.72 9.05 20.02
CA CYS A 297 14.31 8.68 20.22
C CYS A 297 14.14 7.74 21.43
N PRO A 298 13.44 8.18 22.49
CA PRO A 298 13.25 7.36 23.70
C PRO A 298 12.33 6.14 23.48
N TYR A 299 11.59 6.11 22.38
CA TYR A 299 10.77 4.98 21.99
C TYR A 299 11.56 3.96 21.14
N ALA A 300 12.69 4.36 20.59
CA ALA A 300 13.60 3.48 19.86
C ALA A 300 14.58 2.77 20.80
N ASP A 301 14.99 3.44 21.88
CA ASP A 301 15.88 2.90 22.91
C ASP A 301 15.21 1.76 23.67
N GLY A 302 15.78 0.55 23.62
CA GLY A 302 15.26 -0.66 24.24
C GLY A 302 13.86 -1.08 23.76
N HIS A 303 13.46 -0.73 22.57
CA HIS A 303 12.14 -1.06 22.01
C HIS A 303 11.87 -2.57 22.04
N PHE A 304 12.82 -3.36 21.52
CA PHE A 304 12.66 -4.81 21.42
C PHE A 304 12.70 -5.53 22.78
N ASP A 305 13.19 -4.90 23.83
CA ASP A 305 13.16 -5.44 25.19
C ASP A 305 11.76 -5.36 25.82
N ARG A 306 10.90 -4.44 25.34
CA ARG A 306 9.60 -4.13 25.95
C ARG A 306 8.39 -4.42 25.06
N VAL A 307 8.61 -4.56 23.75
CA VAL A 307 7.48 -4.62 22.80
C VAL A 307 6.64 -5.88 22.96
N ASN A 308 7.20 -7.03 23.37
CA ASN A 308 6.40 -8.24 23.62
C ASN A 308 5.38 -8.01 24.74
N ASP A 309 5.81 -7.41 25.85
CA ASP A 309 4.89 -7.11 26.97
C ASP A 309 3.81 -6.10 26.54
N ALA A 310 4.19 -5.10 25.72
CA ALA A 310 3.24 -4.12 25.17
C ALA A 310 2.22 -4.79 24.25
N VAL A 311 2.66 -5.68 23.35
CA VAL A 311 1.76 -6.43 22.45
C VAL A 311 0.81 -7.30 23.26
N TYR A 312 1.34 -8.06 24.22
CA TYR A 312 0.50 -8.93 25.07
C TYR A 312 -0.56 -8.13 25.82
N ASP A 313 -0.17 -6.98 26.40
CA ASP A 313 -1.06 -6.12 27.15
C ASP A 313 -2.21 -5.58 26.27
N ILE A 314 -1.93 -5.03 25.10
CA ILE A 314 -2.98 -4.46 24.23
C ILE A 314 -3.91 -5.52 23.66
N ILE A 315 -3.39 -6.66 23.16
CA ILE A 315 -4.23 -7.69 22.50
C ILE A 315 -5.08 -8.52 23.47
N THR A 316 -4.78 -8.47 24.77
CA THR A 316 -5.59 -9.14 25.81
C THR A 316 -6.69 -8.24 26.37
N HIS A 317 -6.64 -6.93 26.07
CA HIS A 317 -7.62 -5.96 26.59
C HIS A 317 -8.47 -5.31 25.49
N GLU A 318 -7.95 -5.25 24.25
CA GLU A 318 -8.57 -4.48 23.17
C GLU A 318 -8.79 -5.33 21.92
N ASN A 319 -10.01 -5.29 21.37
CA ASN A 319 -10.34 -5.99 20.11
C ASN A 319 -10.26 -5.05 18.89
N ILE A 320 -10.56 -3.76 19.04
CA ILE A 320 -10.52 -2.78 17.95
C ILE A 320 -9.39 -1.77 18.23
N ILE A 321 -8.22 -2.06 17.71
CA ILE A 321 -6.98 -1.34 18.02
C ILE A 321 -6.80 -0.18 17.03
N THR A 322 -7.08 1.03 17.51
CA THR A 322 -6.96 2.28 16.74
C THR A 322 -5.60 2.95 16.99
N GLY A 323 -5.25 3.94 16.14
CA GLY A 323 -4.03 4.73 16.34
C GLY A 323 -3.94 5.43 17.70
N GLU A 324 -5.08 5.83 18.27
CA GLU A 324 -5.17 6.45 19.61
C GLU A 324 -4.78 5.45 20.70
N LEU A 325 -5.34 4.23 20.66
CA LEU A 325 -4.97 3.16 21.59
C LEU A 325 -3.50 2.74 21.44
N ILE A 326 -3.01 2.60 20.20
CA ILE A 326 -1.59 2.31 19.93
C ILE A 326 -0.71 3.37 20.59
N PHE A 327 -1.06 4.65 20.48
CA PHE A 327 -0.31 5.73 21.10
C PHE A 327 -0.35 5.64 22.63
N GLU A 328 -1.50 5.40 23.25
CA GLU A 328 -1.66 5.25 24.71
C GLU A 328 -0.79 4.12 25.26
N TYR A 329 -0.88 2.93 24.66
CA TYR A 329 -0.05 1.78 25.09
C TYR A 329 1.44 1.98 24.77
N SER A 330 1.77 2.69 23.70
CA SER A 330 3.16 3.06 23.37
C SER A 330 3.74 3.98 24.44
N GLU A 331 3.00 4.93 24.96
CA GLU A 331 3.41 5.79 26.08
C GLU A 331 3.60 5.00 27.37
N LYS A 332 2.68 4.06 27.64
CA LYS A 332 2.74 3.21 28.84
C LYS A 332 3.98 2.34 28.85
N HIS A 333 4.32 1.71 27.73
CA HIS A 333 5.42 0.75 27.63
C HIS A 333 6.73 1.35 27.06
N LYS A 334 6.71 2.62 26.62
CA LYS A 334 7.84 3.30 25.97
C LYS A 334 8.38 2.55 24.76
N VAL A 335 7.48 2.19 23.83
CA VAL A 335 7.78 1.52 22.56
C VAL A 335 7.40 2.41 21.39
N CYS A 336 8.06 2.24 20.23
CA CYS A 336 7.74 3.01 19.02
C CYS A 336 6.31 2.70 18.54
N PRO A 337 5.39 3.67 18.44
CA PRO A 337 4.00 3.42 18.04
C PRO A 337 3.87 2.75 16.67
N TYR A 338 4.70 3.14 15.71
CA TYR A 338 4.66 2.58 14.36
C TYR A 338 5.08 1.11 14.34
N GLU A 339 6.28 0.78 14.84
CA GLU A 339 6.77 -0.61 14.89
C GLU A 339 5.88 -1.50 15.76
N PHE A 340 5.36 -0.96 16.86
CA PHE A 340 4.40 -1.63 17.72
C PHE A 340 3.11 -2.00 16.96
N SER A 341 2.57 -1.10 16.13
CA SER A 341 1.40 -1.38 15.30
C SER A 341 1.63 -2.54 14.32
N LEU A 342 2.86 -2.63 13.77
CA LEU A 342 3.26 -3.73 12.90
C LEU A 342 3.34 -5.06 13.66
N ASP A 343 3.84 -5.04 14.89
CA ASP A 343 3.92 -6.24 15.74
C ASP A 343 2.53 -6.72 16.20
N ILE A 344 1.65 -5.81 16.57
CA ILE A 344 0.25 -6.11 16.90
C ILE A 344 -0.44 -6.82 15.74
N SER A 345 -0.15 -6.44 14.49
CA SER A 345 -0.81 -6.99 13.32
C SER A 345 -0.62 -8.51 13.16
N ASN A 346 0.43 -9.09 13.75
CA ASN A 346 0.65 -10.54 13.75
C ASN A 346 -0.48 -11.29 14.50
N TRP A 347 -1.03 -10.68 15.55
CA TRP A 347 -2.01 -11.25 16.47
C TRP A 347 -3.45 -10.81 16.20
N CYS A 348 -3.67 -10.03 15.13
CA CYS A 348 -4.98 -9.55 14.72
C CYS A 348 -5.53 -10.38 13.56
N ASP A 349 -6.86 -10.54 13.52
CA ASP A 349 -7.60 -11.24 12.46
C ASP A 349 -7.85 -10.32 11.26
N ALA A 350 -7.87 -9.01 11.48
CA ALA A 350 -8.02 -8.01 10.43
C ALA A 350 -6.99 -6.88 10.57
N VAL A 351 -6.43 -6.47 9.45
CA VAL A 351 -5.51 -5.34 9.33
C VAL A 351 -6.13 -4.31 8.38
N ILE A 352 -6.33 -3.11 8.87
CA ILE A 352 -6.80 -1.96 8.09
C ILE A 352 -5.59 -1.05 7.82
N GLY A 353 -5.37 -0.66 6.56
CA GLY A 353 -4.22 0.18 6.24
C GLY A 353 -4.22 0.74 4.81
N ASP A 354 -3.15 1.46 4.47
CA ASP A 354 -2.93 1.97 3.11
C ASP A 354 -2.55 0.82 2.15
N TYR A 355 -2.80 1.02 0.85
CA TYR A 355 -2.37 0.10 -0.22
C TYR A 355 -0.89 -0.26 -0.14
N ASN A 356 -0.03 0.66 0.33
CA ASN A 356 1.41 0.46 0.42
C ASN A 356 1.77 -0.76 1.26
N TYR A 357 0.97 -1.09 2.28
CA TYR A 357 1.24 -2.24 3.15
C TYR A 357 1.09 -3.60 2.46
N ALA A 358 0.40 -3.65 1.31
CA ALA A 358 0.30 -4.86 0.50
C ALA A 358 1.08 -4.76 -0.81
N PHE A 359 1.12 -3.58 -1.45
CA PHE A 359 1.56 -3.44 -2.84
C PHE A 359 2.89 -2.67 -3.02
N ASP A 360 3.38 -1.85 -2.06
CA ASP A 360 4.68 -1.19 -2.23
C ASP A 360 5.82 -2.12 -1.81
N PRO A 361 6.75 -2.51 -2.70
CA PRO A 361 7.84 -3.45 -2.40
C PRO A 361 8.71 -3.06 -1.19
N ARG A 362 8.75 -1.76 -0.86
CA ARG A 362 9.60 -1.21 0.21
C ARG A 362 8.92 -1.20 1.58
N VAL A 363 7.58 -1.12 1.63
CA VAL A 363 6.79 -1.00 2.87
C VAL A 363 5.79 -2.12 3.06
N ARG A 364 5.62 -3.02 2.08
CA ARG A 364 4.73 -4.17 2.21
C ARG A 364 5.05 -4.99 3.46
N LEU A 365 4.04 -5.50 4.08
CA LEU A 365 4.16 -6.32 5.30
C LEU A 365 4.75 -7.69 4.95
N ARG A 366 6.08 -7.73 4.70
CA ARG A 366 6.83 -8.94 4.28
C ARG A 366 6.57 -10.13 5.19
N ARG A 367 6.37 -9.88 6.49
CA ARG A 367 6.05 -10.91 7.49
C ARG A 367 4.83 -11.77 7.16
N PHE A 368 3.93 -11.27 6.29
CA PHE A 368 2.74 -11.98 5.82
C PHE A 368 2.87 -12.48 4.37
N PHE A 369 3.68 -11.84 3.53
CA PHE A 369 3.63 -12.04 2.09
C PHE A 369 4.89 -12.71 1.50
N GLU A 370 5.95 -12.93 2.30
CA GLU A 370 7.16 -13.65 1.85
C GLU A 370 7.11 -15.16 2.11
N THR A 371 6.20 -15.62 2.96
CA THR A 371 5.98 -17.05 3.24
C THR A 371 4.59 -17.44 2.81
N GLU A 372 4.44 -18.60 2.18
CA GLU A 372 3.13 -19.14 1.88
C GLU A 372 2.36 -19.35 3.19
N SER A 373 1.19 -18.74 3.29
CA SER A 373 0.25 -18.99 4.38
C SER A 373 -0.61 -20.18 4.01
N GLU A 374 -0.69 -21.17 4.89
CA GLU A 374 -1.54 -22.35 4.67
C GLU A 374 -3.01 -21.98 4.48
N ASP A 375 -3.48 -20.94 5.19
CA ASP A 375 -4.88 -20.50 5.18
C ASP A 375 -5.17 -19.42 4.12
N GLY A 376 -4.13 -18.77 3.56
CA GLY A 376 -4.27 -17.64 2.65
C GLY A 376 -4.91 -16.41 3.30
N TYR A 377 -4.97 -15.29 2.56
CA TYR A 377 -5.51 -14.02 3.04
C TYR A 377 -6.64 -13.52 2.15
N ILE A 378 -7.57 -12.74 2.73
CA ILE A 378 -8.59 -12.00 1.98
C ILE A 378 -8.13 -10.55 1.86
N PHE A 379 -7.97 -10.06 0.63
CA PHE A 379 -7.72 -8.65 0.37
C PHE A 379 -9.02 -7.95 -0.01
N LEU A 380 -9.38 -6.90 0.74
CA LEU A 380 -10.51 -6.02 0.47
C LEU A 380 -9.96 -4.65 0.08
N VAL A 381 -9.97 -4.36 -1.21
CA VAL A 381 -9.35 -3.15 -1.78
C VAL A 381 -10.44 -2.13 -2.08
N ASP A 382 -10.58 -1.16 -1.16
CA ASP A 382 -11.57 -0.09 -1.27
C ASP A 382 -11.06 1.05 -2.15
N GLU A 383 -11.96 1.73 -2.85
CA GLU A 383 -11.65 2.77 -3.84
C GLU A 383 -10.62 2.29 -4.87
N ALA A 384 -10.76 1.03 -5.30
CA ALA A 384 -9.80 0.31 -6.14
C ALA A 384 -9.47 1.02 -7.47
N HIS A 385 -10.29 1.99 -7.90
CA HIS A 385 -10.00 2.84 -9.04
C HIS A 385 -8.69 3.65 -8.89
N ASN A 386 -8.22 3.87 -7.65
CA ASN A 386 -6.96 4.55 -7.38
C ASN A 386 -5.75 3.62 -7.44
N LEU A 387 -5.95 2.30 -7.38
CA LEU A 387 -4.85 1.35 -7.24
C LEU A 387 -3.90 1.40 -8.45
N ILE A 388 -4.41 1.51 -9.69
CA ILE A 388 -3.59 1.54 -10.90
C ILE A 388 -2.57 2.69 -10.84
N SER A 389 -3.05 3.93 -10.61
CA SER A 389 -2.17 5.10 -10.57
C SER A 389 -1.18 5.03 -9.40
N ARG A 390 -1.61 4.55 -8.24
CA ARG A 390 -0.76 4.36 -7.07
C ARG A 390 0.30 3.29 -7.32
N ALA A 391 -0.07 2.16 -7.93
CA ALA A 391 0.86 1.10 -8.27
C ALA A 391 1.89 1.57 -9.32
N CYS A 392 1.46 2.25 -10.39
CA CYS A 392 2.40 2.85 -11.33
C CYS A 392 3.41 3.78 -10.65
N GLU A 393 3.01 4.54 -9.63
CA GLU A 393 3.90 5.42 -8.86
C GLU A 393 4.83 4.63 -7.92
N MET A 394 4.31 3.60 -7.23
CA MET A 394 5.09 2.70 -6.36
C MET A 394 6.22 2.02 -7.14
N TYR A 395 5.88 1.50 -8.30
CA TYR A 395 6.81 0.74 -9.16
C TYR A 395 7.61 1.59 -10.13
N SER A 396 7.48 2.90 -10.12
CA SER A 396 8.34 3.81 -10.91
C SER A 396 9.46 4.41 -10.06
N ALA A 397 10.60 4.68 -10.72
CA ALA A 397 11.73 5.35 -10.08
C ALA A 397 12.38 6.36 -11.01
N ALA A 398 12.94 7.41 -10.44
CA ALA A 398 13.61 8.46 -11.21
C ALA A 398 14.92 8.90 -10.56
N ILE A 399 15.89 9.28 -11.39
CA ILE A 399 17.13 9.90 -10.96
C ILE A 399 17.36 11.21 -11.72
N VAL A 400 17.65 12.27 -10.97
CA VAL A 400 17.99 13.57 -11.52
C VAL A 400 19.50 13.76 -11.49
N LYS A 401 20.08 14.13 -12.62
CA LYS A 401 21.52 14.30 -12.76
C LYS A 401 22.07 15.34 -11.80
N GLU A 402 21.35 16.40 -11.58
CA GLU A 402 21.71 17.51 -10.71
C GLU A 402 21.75 17.09 -9.23
N ASP A 403 20.85 16.17 -8.77
CA ASP A 403 20.87 15.58 -7.42
C ASP A 403 22.18 14.77 -7.19
N VAL A 404 22.64 14.06 -8.22
CA VAL A 404 23.93 13.32 -8.16
C VAL A 404 25.10 14.26 -7.94
N LEU A 405 25.10 15.42 -8.60
CA LEU A 405 26.16 16.44 -8.44
C LEU A 405 26.08 17.12 -7.06
N GLU A 406 24.87 17.31 -6.55
CA GLU A 406 24.66 17.89 -5.22
C GLU A 406 25.15 16.94 -4.13
N CYS A 407 24.80 15.65 -4.19
CA CYS A 407 25.36 14.64 -3.30
C CYS A 407 26.89 14.62 -3.37
N GLY A 408 27.46 14.76 -4.58
CA GLY A 408 28.92 14.84 -4.76
C GLY A 408 29.57 16.05 -4.05
N ARG A 409 28.86 17.17 -3.89
CA ARG A 409 29.31 18.33 -3.14
C ARG A 409 29.26 18.08 -1.62
N MET A 410 28.15 17.44 -1.15
CA MET A 410 27.93 17.12 0.26
C MET A 410 29.01 16.17 0.82
N VAL A 411 29.39 15.15 0.05
CA VAL A 411 30.35 14.12 0.46
C VAL A 411 31.80 14.39 0.00
N LYS A 412 32.10 15.61 -0.45
CA LYS A 412 33.40 16.00 -1.01
C LYS A 412 34.53 15.77 0.00
N GLY A 413 35.53 14.98 -0.41
CA GLY A 413 36.73 14.70 0.41
C GLY A 413 36.58 13.55 1.40
N MET A 414 35.37 12.98 1.58
CA MET A 414 35.16 11.89 2.54
C MET A 414 35.71 10.54 2.05
N SER A 415 35.60 10.22 0.74
CA SER A 415 36.10 8.98 0.17
C SER A 415 36.49 9.17 -1.30
N ARG A 416 37.62 8.58 -1.71
CA ARG A 416 38.05 8.60 -3.12
C ARG A 416 37.22 7.63 -3.98
N THR A 417 36.83 6.48 -3.45
CA THR A 417 36.00 5.49 -4.13
C THR A 417 34.60 6.03 -4.36
N LEU A 418 33.99 6.69 -3.37
CA LEU A 418 32.71 7.34 -3.49
C LEU A 418 32.74 8.47 -4.54
N THR A 419 33.78 9.33 -4.52
CA THR A 419 33.96 10.37 -5.55
C THR A 419 34.05 9.78 -6.96
N SER A 420 34.75 8.65 -7.11
CA SER A 420 34.83 7.92 -8.39
C SER A 420 33.49 7.36 -8.82
N ALA A 421 32.69 6.80 -7.90
CA ALA A 421 31.36 6.27 -8.18
C ALA A 421 30.38 7.36 -8.63
N ILE A 422 30.33 8.49 -7.92
CA ILE A 422 29.54 9.67 -8.29
C ILE A 422 29.93 10.18 -9.71
N THR A 423 31.23 10.29 -9.97
CA THR A 423 31.73 10.70 -11.29
C THR A 423 31.29 9.75 -12.39
N SER A 424 31.30 8.44 -12.13
CA SER A 424 30.82 7.41 -13.07
C SER A 424 29.34 7.59 -13.39
N VAL A 425 28.48 7.71 -12.36
CA VAL A 425 27.03 7.94 -12.55
C VAL A 425 26.77 9.24 -13.34
N ASN A 426 27.42 10.34 -12.94
CA ASN A 426 27.26 11.62 -13.65
C ASN A 426 27.70 11.53 -15.12
N LYS A 427 28.77 10.77 -15.43
CA LYS A 427 29.22 10.53 -16.80
C LYS A 427 28.13 9.80 -17.62
N LYS A 428 27.52 8.74 -17.04
CA LYS A 428 26.47 7.98 -17.73
C LYS A 428 25.20 8.81 -17.94
N LEU A 429 24.78 9.59 -16.95
CA LEU A 429 23.66 10.54 -17.11
C LEU A 429 23.96 11.62 -18.14
N LEU A 430 25.20 12.10 -18.23
CA LEU A 430 25.60 13.07 -19.24
C LEU A 430 25.62 12.48 -20.67
N GLU A 431 26.01 11.20 -20.83
CA GLU A 431 25.91 10.48 -22.10
C GLU A 431 24.44 10.41 -22.56
N LEU A 432 23.51 10.03 -21.68
CA LEU A 432 22.07 9.99 -21.96
C LEU A 432 21.51 11.40 -22.25
N LYS A 433 21.90 12.40 -21.47
CA LYS A 433 21.49 13.81 -21.66
C LYS A 433 21.86 14.33 -23.07
N ARG A 434 23.04 13.98 -23.56
CA ARG A 434 23.52 14.41 -24.89
C ARG A 434 22.76 13.72 -26.04
N GLY A 435 22.16 12.58 -25.80
CA GLY A 435 21.27 11.90 -26.75
C GLY A 435 19.82 12.34 -26.69
N CYS A 436 19.48 13.30 -25.84
CA CYS A 436 18.11 13.80 -25.65
C CYS A 436 17.96 15.18 -26.28
N ASP A 437 17.83 15.22 -27.61
CA ASP A 437 17.68 16.47 -28.39
C ASP A 437 16.20 16.91 -28.49
N GLU A 438 15.26 16.04 -28.18
CA GLU A 438 13.81 16.30 -28.16
C GLU A 438 13.31 16.62 -26.74
N SER A 439 12.00 16.86 -26.59
CA SER A 439 11.37 17.07 -25.29
C SER A 439 11.58 15.90 -24.34
N TYR A 440 11.64 14.67 -24.88
CA TYR A 440 12.03 13.43 -24.19
C TYR A 440 12.50 12.36 -25.19
N VAL A 441 13.25 11.38 -24.70
CA VAL A 441 13.72 10.24 -25.48
C VAL A 441 13.44 8.95 -24.71
N ILE A 442 12.96 7.91 -25.39
CA ILE A 442 12.78 6.56 -24.83
C ILE A 442 14.07 5.79 -25.07
N TYR A 443 14.62 5.20 -24.00
CA TYR A 443 15.78 4.32 -24.06
C TYR A 443 15.34 2.85 -24.06
N PRO A 444 15.97 1.99 -24.85
CA PRO A 444 15.70 0.56 -24.81
C PRO A 444 16.19 -0.09 -23.52
N ASP A 445 17.29 0.43 -22.96
CA ASP A 445 17.91 -0.02 -21.72
C ASP A 445 18.86 1.03 -21.15
N VAL A 446 19.15 0.94 -19.84
CA VAL A 446 20.10 1.78 -19.11
C VAL A 446 21.05 0.97 -18.22
N ALA A 447 21.40 -0.26 -18.64
CA ALA A 447 22.24 -1.19 -17.88
C ALA A 447 23.57 -0.60 -17.39
N ASP A 448 24.23 0.23 -18.21
CA ASP A 448 25.46 0.91 -17.81
C ASP A 448 25.25 1.93 -16.69
N LEU A 449 24.10 2.63 -16.69
CA LEU A 449 23.73 3.54 -15.61
C LEU A 449 23.41 2.74 -14.35
N ALA A 450 22.63 1.68 -14.45
CA ALA A 450 22.26 0.83 -13.33
C ALA A 450 23.49 0.22 -12.64
N LYS A 451 24.46 -0.29 -13.40
CA LYS A 451 25.76 -0.76 -12.85
C LYS A 451 26.51 0.34 -12.08
N ALA A 452 26.51 1.56 -12.62
CA ALA A 452 27.17 2.68 -11.95
C ALA A 452 26.40 3.09 -10.68
N MET A 453 25.07 3.03 -10.71
CA MET A 453 24.19 3.31 -9.58
C MET A 453 24.34 2.28 -8.44
N ASN A 454 24.43 0.98 -8.76
CA ASN A 454 24.68 -0.07 -7.77
C ASN A 454 26.02 0.16 -7.06
N ARG A 455 27.08 0.50 -7.82
CA ARG A 455 28.37 0.84 -7.22
C ARG A 455 28.27 2.07 -6.32
N LEU A 456 27.51 3.10 -6.71
CA LEU A 456 27.32 4.31 -5.89
C LEU A 456 26.54 3.98 -4.61
N GLN A 457 25.51 3.13 -4.68
CA GLN A 457 24.75 2.65 -3.55
C GLN A 457 25.67 1.97 -2.51
N LEU A 458 26.53 1.05 -2.94
CA LEU A 458 27.48 0.36 -2.07
C LEU A 458 28.47 1.33 -1.38
N GLU A 459 29.00 2.31 -2.11
CA GLU A 459 29.92 3.28 -1.51
C GLU A 459 29.24 4.26 -0.56
N LEU A 460 27.99 4.65 -0.82
CA LEU A 460 27.17 5.45 0.12
C LEU A 460 26.83 4.65 1.38
N SER A 461 26.45 3.37 1.23
CA SER A 461 26.21 2.47 2.36
C SER A 461 27.44 2.42 3.29
N LYS A 462 28.63 2.17 2.74
CA LYS A 462 29.89 2.15 3.49
C LYS A 462 30.18 3.47 4.21
N LEU A 463 29.83 4.61 3.61
CA LEU A 463 29.97 5.93 4.24
C LEU A 463 29.01 6.08 5.43
N LEU A 464 27.73 5.78 5.21
CA LEU A 464 26.67 5.93 6.22
C LEU A 464 26.89 5.04 7.44
N GLU A 465 27.45 3.82 7.24
CA GLU A 465 27.83 2.90 8.32
C GLU A 465 29.04 3.37 9.11
N LYS A 466 30.08 3.87 8.43
CA LYS A 466 31.35 4.27 9.06
C LYS A 466 31.28 5.60 9.78
N GLN A 467 30.54 6.57 9.26
CA GLN A 467 30.46 7.92 9.79
C GLN A 467 29.10 8.16 10.44
N LYS A 468 29.06 8.02 11.77
CA LYS A 468 27.83 8.23 12.55
C LYS A 468 27.30 9.66 12.47
N PHE A 469 28.18 10.66 12.35
CA PHE A 469 27.82 12.08 12.31
C PHE A 469 28.66 12.83 11.27
N PHE A 470 28.01 13.51 10.34
CA PHE A 470 28.58 14.50 9.44
C PHE A 470 27.47 15.46 8.97
N ASP A 471 27.89 16.66 8.56
CA ASP A 471 26.95 17.65 8.03
C ASP A 471 26.22 17.09 6.80
N MET A 472 24.92 17.41 6.64
CA MET A 472 24.06 16.99 5.51
C MET A 472 23.85 15.47 5.42
N LYS A 473 23.95 14.76 6.56
CA LYS A 473 23.77 13.29 6.57
C LYS A 473 22.35 12.87 6.15
N GLU A 474 21.34 13.62 6.55
CA GLU A 474 19.94 13.34 6.23
C GLU A 474 19.67 13.48 4.72
N GLU A 475 20.20 14.51 4.08
CA GLU A 475 20.08 14.73 2.64
C GLU A 475 20.81 13.63 1.84
N VAL A 476 21.96 13.18 2.34
CA VAL A 476 22.69 12.06 1.74
C VAL A 476 21.91 10.75 1.91
N LEU A 477 21.26 10.54 3.05
CA LEU A 477 20.41 9.38 3.31
C LEU A 477 19.19 9.38 2.39
N ASP A 478 18.52 10.52 2.22
CA ASP A 478 17.39 10.67 1.28
C ASP A 478 17.81 10.35 -0.15
N PHE A 479 18.99 10.83 -0.55
CA PHE A 479 19.55 10.53 -1.86
C PHE A 479 19.90 9.05 -2.01
N PHE A 480 20.46 8.42 -0.96
CA PHE A 480 20.69 6.97 -0.92
C PHE A 480 19.41 6.18 -1.16
N PHE A 481 18.29 6.55 -0.52
CA PHE A 481 17.01 5.87 -0.75
C PHE A 481 16.46 6.08 -2.18
N LYS A 482 16.70 7.24 -2.80
CA LYS A 482 16.36 7.46 -4.22
C LYS A 482 17.16 6.51 -5.15
N ILE A 483 18.45 6.35 -4.88
CA ILE A 483 19.33 5.42 -5.65
C ILE A 483 18.85 3.99 -5.46
N ARG A 484 18.63 3.58 -4.22
CA ARG A 484 18.14 2.24 -3.88
C ARG A 484 16.83 1.95 -4.62
N LYS A 485 15.84 2.86 -4.53
CA LYS A 485 14.59 2.72 -5.27
C LYS A 485 14.81 2.54 -6.78
N PHE A 486 15.74 3.29 -7.37
CA PHE A 486 16.03 3.16 -8.80
C PHE A 486 16.62 1.79 -9.15
N ASN A 487 17.55 1.29 -8.34
CA ASN A 487 18.16 -0.01 -8.55
C ASN A 487 17.16 -1.16 -8.34
N ASP A 488 16.35 -1.10 -7.28
CA ASP A 488 15.32 -2.10 -6.97
C ASP A 488 14.32 -2.19 -8.14
N VAL A 489 13.78 -1.04 -8.60
CA VAL A 489 12.85 -1.00 -9.74
C VAL A 489 13.52 -1.50 -11.02
N TYR A 490 14.80 -1.15 -11.26
CA TYR A 490 15.50 -1.63 -12.44
C TYR A 490 15.71 -3.15 -12.45
N ALA A 491 16.01 -3.74 -11.29
CA ALA A 491 16.20 -5.19 -11.13
C ALA A 491 14.89 -5.97 -11.36
N GLU A 492 13.74 -5.39 -10.99
CA GLU A 492 12.41 -6.02 -11.06
C GLU A 492 11.61 -5.63 -12.32
N MET A 493 12.22 -4.94 -13.30
CA MET A 493 11.52 -4.48 -14.50
C MET A 493 11.04 -5.61 -15.40
N PHE A 494 9.74 -5.57 -15.73
CA PHE A 494 9.08 -6.48 -16.66
C PHE A 494 8.64 -5.77 -17.96
N ARG A 495 7.84 -6.46 -18.78
CA ARG A 495 7.28 -5.94 -20.03
C ARG A 495 6.54 -4.61 -19.90
N GLY A 496 5.88 -4.37 -18.76
CA GLY A 496 5.05 -3.19 -18.47
C GLY A 496 5.81 -1.87 -18.27
N TYR A 497 7.13 -1.83 -18.49
CA TYR A 497 7.96 -0.64 -18.24
C TYR A 497 8.43 0.06 -19.50
N LYS A 498 8.64 1.37 -19.37
CA LYS A 498 9.35 2.22 -20.34
C LYS A 498 10.39 3.06 -19.64
N ILE A 499 11.57 3.17 -20.22
CA ILE A 499 12.65 4.02 -19.72
C ILE A 499 12.70 5.28 -20.58
N TYR A 500 12.63 6.45 -19.96
CA TYR A 500 12.77 7.69 -20.70
C TYR A 500 13.65 8.71 -19.98
N GLY A 501 14.28 9.58 -20.77
CA GLY A 501 14.98 10.76 -20.29
C GLY A 501 14.33 12.03 -20.79
N LYS A 502 14.29 13.07 -19.96
CA LYS A 502 13.77 14.39 -20.34
C LYS A 502 14.51 15.53 -19.66
N HIS A 503 14.52 16.68 -20.31
CA HIS A 503 14.83 17.96 -19.68
C HIS A 503 13.63 18.47 -18.88
N GLN A 504 13.86 18.87 -17.64
CA GLN A 504 12.84 19.51 -16.80
C GLN A 504 12.79 21.02 -17.08
N TYR A 505 11.76 21.69 -16.59
CA TYR A 505 11.57 23.14 -16.80
C TYR A 505 12.70 24.01 -16.21
N ASP A 506 13.38 23.54 -15.18
CA ASP A 506 14.54 24.17 -14.54
C ASP A 506 15.87 23.87 -15.24
N GLY A 507 15.84 23.13 -16.37
CA GLY A 507 17.02 22.72 -17.13
C GLY A 507 17.73 21.48 -16.58
N SER A 508 17.27 20.89 -15.49
CA SER A 508 17.78 19.62 -14.97
C SER A 508 17.42 18.46 -15.90
N PHE A 509 18.19 17.37 -15.84
CA PHE A 509 17.95 16.18 -16.64
C PHE A 509 17.55 15.00 -15.77
N CYS A 510 16.41 14.41 -16.09
CA CYS A 510 15.82 13.28 -15.37
C CYS A 510 15.78 12.04 -16.25
N VAL A 511 16.20 10.91 -15.71
CA VAL A 511 15.94 9.56 -16.27
C VAL A 511 14.94 8.87 -15.36
N LYS A 512 13.84 8.36 -15.95
CA LYS A 512 12.78 7.68 -15.21
C LYS A 512 12.53 6.27 -15.77
N LEU A 513 12.43 5.33 -14.85
CA LEU A 513 11.89 4.00 -15.06
C LEU A 513 10.40 4.11 -14.79
N LEU A 514 9.60 4.10 -15.83
CA LEU A 514 8.15 4.31 -15.75
C LEU A 514 7.42 2.98 -15.86
N CYS A 515 6.74 2.59 -14.80
CA CYS A 515 5.75 1.52 -14.85
C CYS A 515 4.49 2.04 -15.55
N VAL A 516 4.17 1.48 -16.70
CA VAL A 516 2.98 1.82 -17.52
C VAL A 516 1.85 0.83 -17.25
N ASP A 517 2.20 -0.43 -17.05
CA ASP A 517 1.28 -1.52 -16.75
C ASP A 517 1.76 -2.22 -15.46
N PRO A 518 1.07 -2.03 -14.32
CA PRO A 518 1.48 -2.57 -13.03
C PRO A 518 0.91 -3.97 -12.76
N SER A 519 0.21 -4.61 -13.70
CA SER A 519 -0.53 -5.85 -13.47
C SER A 519 0.35 -6.99 -12.98
N ASP A 520 1.52 -7.21 -13.58
CA ASP A 520 2.46 -8.26 -13.18
C ASP A 520 2.96 -8.06 -11.74
N ASN A 521 3.28 -6.81 -11.34
CA ASN A 521 3.72 -6.47 -9.99
C ASN A 521 2.60 -6.69 -8.95
N ILE A 522 1.37 -6.28 -9.29
CA ILE A 522 0.22 -6.46 -8.40
C ILE A 522 -0.11 -7.95 -8.25
N GLN A 523 -0.05 -8.74 -9.34
CA GLN A 523 -0.25 -10.19 -9.30
C GLN A 523 0.73 -10.88 -8.34
N GLU A 524 2.01 -10.49 -8.36
CA GLU A 524 2.99 -11.03 -7.43
C GLU A 524 2.60 -10.75 -5.97
N CYS A 525 2.11 -9.55 -5.68
CA CYS A 525 1.61 -9.21 -4.34
C CYS A 525 0.34 -9.99 -3.95
N LEU A 526 -0.49 -10.37 -4.93
CA LEU A 526 -1.70 -11.14 -4.72
C LEU A 526 -1.45 -12.65 -4.56
N ALA A 527 -0.23 -13.15 -4.77
CA ALA A 527 0.09 -14.58 -4.65
C ALA A 527 -0.22 -15.15 -3.25
N ALA A 528 -0.14 -14.34 -2.19
CA ALA A 528 -0.52 -14.72 -0.83
C ALA A 528 -2.04 -14.60 -0.56
N ALA A 529 -2.80 -14.05 -1.50
CA ALA A 529 -4.24 -13.88 -1.35
C ALA A 529 -5.00 -15.14 -1.79
N ARG A 530 -5.88 -15.64 -0.93
CA ARG A 530 -6.91 -16.60 -1.33
C ARG A 530 -7.89 -15.98 -2.32
N SER A 531 -8.25 -14.71 -2.06
CA SER A 531 -9.15 -13.92 -2.91
C SER A 531 -8.91 -12.44 -2.66
N ALA A 532 -8.94 -11.64 -3.73
CA ALA A 532 -8.93 -10.20 -3.64
C ALA A 532 -10.27 -9.64 -4.17
N VAL A 533 -10.89 -8.77 -3.38
CA VAL A 533 -12.14 -8.08 -3.74
C VAL A 533 -11.84 -6.61 -3.96
N PHE A 534 -11.90 -6.19 -5.22
CA PHE A 534 -11.67 -4.81 -5.66
C PHE A 534 -13.00 -4.10 -5.83
N PHE A 535 -13.26 -3.06 -5.06
CA PHE A 535 -14.56 -2.38 -5.10
C PHE A 535 -14.44 -0.87 -5.11
N SER A 536 -15.34 -0.24 -5.87
CA SER A 536 -15.48 1.21 -5.95
C SER A 536 -16.82 1.60 -6.56
N ALA A 537 -17.21 2.87 -6.39
CA ALA A 537 -18.37 3.43 -7.09
C ALA A 537 -18.10 3.75 -8.58
N THR A 538 -16.84 3.80 -8.99
CA THR A 538 -16.43 4.30 -10.31
C THR A 538 -15.50 3.34 -11.04
N LEU A 539 -15.65 2.04 -10.82
CA LEU A 539 -14.81 1.00 -11.42
C LEU A 539 -15.30 0.66 -12.86
N LEU A 540 -15.31 1.69 -13.72
CA LEU A 540 -15.79 1.58 -15.10
C LEU A 540 -14.77 2.14 -16.11
N PRO A 541 -14.54 1.42 -17.24
CA PRO A 541 -15.06 0.08 -17.54
C PRO A 541 -14.32 -0.99 -16.72
N ILE A 542 -15.02 -1.97 -16.19
CA ILE A 542 -14.42 -3.00 -15.31
C ILE A 542 -13.28 -3.74 -16.02
N GLN A 543 -13.38 -3.96 -17.32
CA GLN A 543 -12.34 -4.66 -18.10
C GLN A 543 -10.97 -3.95 -18.03
N TYR A 544 -10.96 -2.61 -18.10
CA TYR A 544 -9.74 -1.81 -17.93
C TYR A 544 -9.05 -2.08 -16.57
N TYR A 545 -9.85 -2.17 -15.50
CA TYR A 545 -9.33 -2.43 -14.16
C TYR A 545 -8.84 -3.87 -14.01
N LYS A 546 -9.56 -4.86 -14.54
CA LYS A 546 -9.09 -6.25 -14.55
C LYS A 546 -7.74 -6.40 -15.24
N GLU A 547 -7.60 -5.81 -16.42
CA GLU A 547 -6.37 -5.89 -17.20
C GLU A 547 -5.17 -5.26 -16.48
N LEU A 548 -5.34 -4.09 -15.84
CA LEU A 548 -4.25 -3.36 -15.22
C LEU A 548 -4.02 -3.69 -13.74
N ILE A 549 -4.91 -4.43 -13.10
CA ILE A 549 -4.74 -4.86 -11.70
C ILE A 549 -4.32 -6.32 -11.62
N THR A 550 -5.07 -7.22 -12.25
CA THR A 550 -4.80 -8.66 -12.15
C THR A 550 -4.28 -9.27 -13.44
N GLY A 551 -4.37 -8.57 -14.57
CA GLY A 551 -4.03 -9.12 -15.88
C GLY A 551 -4.97 -10.25 -16.34
N ASP A 552 -5.98 -10.62 -15.56
CA ASP A 552 -6.92 -11.72 -15.86
C ASP A 552 -8.30 -11.18 -16.25
N ALA A 553 -8.63 -11.32 -17.53
CA ALA A 553 -9.94 -10.90 -18.07
C ALA A 553 -11.10 -11.76 -17.52
N ASP A 554 -10.82 -12.98 -17.05
CA ASP A 554 -11.82 -13.95 -16.59
C ASP A 554 -12.16 -13.82 -15.09
N ASP A 555 -11.49 -12.93 -14.36
CA ASP A 555 -11.84 -12.60 -12.98
C ASP A 555 -13.32 -12.18 -12.88
N TYR A 556 -13.93 -12.45 -11.73
CA TYR A 556 -15.35 -12.17 -11.56
C TYR A 556 -15.62 -10.67 -11.53
N ALA A 557 -16.78 -10.26 -12.05
CA ALA A 557 -17.23 -8.89 -12.04
C ALA A 557 -18.71 -8.76 -11.68
N VAL A 558 -19.03 -7.85 -10.78
CA VAL A 558 -20.38 -7.56 -10.31
C VAL A 558 -20.68 -6.07 -10.45
N TYR A 559 -21.85 -5.77 -11.00
CA TYR A 559 -22.45 -4.45 -11.01
C TYR A 559 -23.55 -4.45 -9.97
N ALA A 560 -23.30 -3.86 -8.81
CA ALA A 560 -24.31 -3.77 -7.77
C ALA A 560 -25.44 -2.82 -8.19
N GLU A 561 -26.67 -3.23 -7.90
CA GLU A 561 -27.83 -2.38 -8.16
C GLU A 561 -27.82 -1.15 -7.27
N THR A 562 -28.27 -0.01 -7.81
CA THR A 562 -28.42 1.21 -7.04
C THR A 562 -29.67 1.14 -6.19
N SER A 563 -29.60 1.61 -4.94
CA SER A 563 -30.78 1.81 -4.08
C SER A 563 -31.58 3.07 -4.46
N PHE A 564 -31.05 3.91 -5.38
CA PHE A 564 -31.66 5.18 -5.75
C PHE A 564 -32.59 5.05 -6.93
N THR A 565 -33.74 5.71 -6.85
CA THR A 565 -34.72 5.77 -7.94
C THR A 565 -34.40 6.89 -8.93
N GLN A 566 -34.87 6.78 -10.16
CA GLN A 566 -34.67 7.80 -11.19
C GLN A 566 -35.30 9.16 -10.80
N ASP A 567 -36.36 9.17 -10.01
CA ASP A 567 -37.03 10.40 -9.55
C ASP A 567 -36.23 11.21 -8.53
N GLN A 568 -35.20 10.64 -7.92
CA GLN A 568 -34.31 11.33 -7.00
C GLN A 568 -33.25 12.16 -7.73
N ARG A 569 -33.05 11.93 -9.03
CA ARG A 569 -31.96 12.55 -9.79
C ARG A 569 -32.44 13.12 -11.12
N LEU A 570 -32.05 14.36 -11.39
CA LEU A 570 -32.03 14.89 -12.75
C LEU A 570 -30.60 14.78 -13.29
N LEU A 571 -30.38 13.88 -14.25
CA LEU A 571 -29.15 13.85 -15.04
C LEU A 571 -29.42 14.45 -16.42
N ALA A 572 -28.70 15.53 -16.73
CA ALA A 572 -28.86 16.25 -18.01
C ALA A 572 -27.52 16.60 -18.64
N MET A 573 -27.43 16.56 -19.97
CA MET A 573 -26.23 16.94 -20.71
C MET A 573 -26.52 18.02 -21.76
N ALA A 574 -25.63 19.00 -21.83
CA ALA A 574 -25.57 19.99 -22.91
C ALA A 574 -24.67 19.52 -24.06
N ARG A 575 -25.09 19.79 -25.31
CA ARG A 575 -24.38 19.32 -26.51
C ARG A 575 -23.76 20.44 -27.32
N ASP A 576 -23.94 21.65 -26.92
CA ASP A 576 -23.61 22.88 -27.64
C ASP A 576 -22.52 23.69 -26.92
N VAL A 577 -21.91 23.11 -25.89
CA VAL A 577 -20.74 23.62 -25.17
C VAL A 577 -19.62 22.59 -25.16
N SER A 578 -18.36 23.05 -25.06
CA SER A 578 -17.18 22.18 -25.10
C SER A 578 -16.02 22.74 -24.30
N SER A 579 -15.30 21.89 -23.61
CA SER A 579 -14.03 22.23 -22.94
C SER A 579 -12.80 21.94 -23.81
N LYS A 580 -12.98 21.55 -25.08
CA LYS A 580 -11.88 21.28 -26.02
C LYS A 580 -10.99 22.50 -26.16
N TYR A 581 -9.68 22.30 -26.22
CA TYR A 581 -8.69 23.38 -26.32
C TYR A 581 -8.98 24.28 -27.54
N THR A 582 -9.37 23.71 -28.66
CA THR A 582 -9.69 24.42 -29.93
C THR A 582 -10.96 25.29 -29.86
N ARG A 583 -11.77 25.13 -28.81
CA ARG A 583 -13.02 25.89 -28.60
C ARG A 583 -12.95 26.85 -27.42
N ARG A 584 -11.80 26.96 -26.75
CA ARG A 584 -11.61 27.87 -25.61
C ARG A 584 -11.55 29.31 -26.09
N ASN A 585 -12.63 30.05 -25.92
CA ASN A 585 -12.77 31.47 -26.22
C ASN A 585 -13.82 32.09 -25.29
N ALA A 586 -13.94 33.44 -25.34
CA ALA A 586 -14.87 34.17 -24.47
C ALA A 586 -16.34 33.74 -24.66
N ASP A 587 -16.78 33.50 -25.88
CA ASP A 587 -18.17 33.10 -26.18
C ASP A 587 -18.50 31.74 -25.57
N GLU A 588 -17.53 30.80 -25.57
CA GLU A 588 -17.71 29.46 -24.98
C GLU A 588 -17.74 29.54 -23.45
N TYR A 589 -16.86 30.37 -22.86
CA TYR A 589 -16.86 30.58 -21.40
C TYR A 589 -18.14 31.26 -20.92
N GLU A 590 -18.60 32.29 -21.62
CA GLU A 590 -19.87 32.95 -21.32
C GLU A 590 -21.03 31.98 -21.41
N LYS A 591 -21.10 31.16 -22.45
CA LYS A 591 -22.18 30.20 -22.65
C LYS A 591 -22.21 29.15 -21.54
N ILE A 592 -21.04 28.66 -21.09
CA ILE A 592 -20.95 27.76 -19.94
C ILE A 592 -21.44 28.46 -18.66
N ALA A 593 -21.04 29.69 -18.43
CA ALA A 593 -21.50 30.49 -17.30
C ALA A 593 -23.01 30.68 -17.31
N GLU A 594 -23.64 30.93 -18.48
CA GLU A 594 -25.09 31.04 -18.62
C GLU A 594 -25.83 29.74 -18.29
N TYR A 595 -25.28 28.56 -18.68
CA TYR A 595 -25.81 27.26 -18.24
C TYR A 595 -25.77 27.10 -16.71
N ILE A 596 -24.66 27.49 -16.07
CA ILE A 596 -24.49 27.45 -14.62
C ILE A 596 -25.51 28.38 -13.94
N LYS A 597 -25.63 29.64 -14.41
CA LYS A 597 -26.60 30.62 -13.89
C LYS A 597 -28.04 30.11 -14.02
N ALA A 598 -28.39 29.57 -15.16
CA ALA A 598 -29.75 29.05 -15.42
C ALA A 598 -30.10 27.88 -14.49
N ALA A 599 -29.15 26.98 -14.22
CA ALA A 599 -29.35 25.86 -13.31
C ALA A 599 -29.46 26.34 -11.84
N VAL A 600 -28.54 27.18 -11.37
CA VAL A 600 -28.48 27.67 -9.98
C VAL A 600 -29.66 28.58 -9.64
N SER A 601 -30.14 29.38 -10.60
CA SER A 601 -31.34 30.25 -10.43
C SER A 601 -32.66 29.48 -10.43
N ALA A 602 -32.69 28.25 -10.97
CA ALA A 602 -33.91 27.49 -11.11
C ALA A 602 -34.42 26.91 -9.76
N LYS A 603 -33.53 26.66 -8.81
CA LYS A 603 -33.82 26.20 -7.44
C LYS A 603 -32.79 26.77 -6.48
N LYS A 604 -33.23 27.42 -5.41
CA LYS A 604 -32.37 27.88 -4.31
C LYS A 604 -31.75 26.68 -3.61
N GLY A 605 -30.45 26.71 -3.37
CA GLY A 605 -29.68 25.68 -2.65
C GLY A 605 -28.19 25.76 -2.98
N ASN A 606 -27.44 24.75 -2.54
CA ASN A 606 -25.98 24.72 -2.71
C ASN A 606 -25.61 23.86 -3.90
N TYR A 607 -24.69 24.37 -4.73
CA TYR A 607 -24.19 23.76 -5.95
C TYR A 607 -22.66 23.76 -5.96
N ILE A 608 -22.07 22.75 -6.63
CA ILE A 608 -20.65 22.77 -6.97
C ILE A 608 -20.49 22.65 -8.50
N ALA A 609 -19.68 23.54 -9.08
CA ALA A 609 -19.26 23.45 -10.47
C ALA A 609 -17.81 22.95 -10.53
N PHE A 610 -17.56 21.83 -11.22
CA PHE A 610 -16.27 21.22 -11.42
C PHE A 610 -15.71 21.56 -12.80
N PHE A 611 -14.50 22.10 -12.85
CA PHE A 611 -13.83 22.55 -14.07
C PHE A 611 -12.59 21.72 -14.40
N PRO A 612 -12.15 21.67 -15.68
CA PRO A 612 -11.00 20.87 -16.08
C PRO A 612 -9.65 21.41 -15.56
N SER A 613 -9.56 22.71 -15.27
CA SER A 613 -8.37 23.35 -14.71
C SER A 613 -8.71 24.67 -14.00
N TYR A 614 -7.79 25.17 -13.17
CA TYR A 614 -7.93 26.49 -12.51
C TYR A 614 -8.04 27.63 -13.51
N GLU A 615 -7.23 27.62 -14.57
CA GLU A 615 -7.28 28.63 -15.64
C GLU A 615 -8.66 28.67 -16.30
N PHE A 616 -9.21 27.50 -16.65
CA PHE A 616 -10.54 27.42 -17.25
C PHE A 616 -11.63 27.91 -16.29
N MET A 617 -11.50 27.56 -15.02
CA MET A 617 -12.43 27.99 -13.96
C MET A 617 -12.44 29.52 -13.83
N GLU A 618 -11.26 30.18 -13.80
CA GLU A 618 -11.18 31.64 -13.70
C GLU A 618 -11.78 32.33 -14.90
N HIS A 619 -11.54 31.86 -16.13
CA HIS A 619 -12.18 32.43 -17.32
C HIS A 619 -13.71 32.33 -17.30
N VAL A 620 -14.27 31.22 -16.84
CA VAL A 620 -15.73 31.13 -16.71
C VAL A 620 -16.26 31.99 -15.57
N ARG A 621 -15.50 32.11 -14.48
CA ARG A 621 -15.85 32.95 -13.33
C ARG A 621 -16.04 34.41 -13.70
N GLU A 622 -15.23 34.98 -14.61
CA GLU A 622 -15.38 36.34 -15.09
C GLU A 622 -16.80 36.66 -15.59
N PHE A 623 -17.48 35.64 -16.16
CA PHE A 623 -18.86 35.78 -16.67
C PHE A 623 -19.93 35.42 -15.60
N LEU A 624 -19.55 34.91 -14.39
CA LEU A 624 -20.46 34.57 -13.32
C LEU A 624 -20.77 35.73 -12.35
N GLU A 625 -19.99 36.80 -12.35
CA GLU A 625 -20.03 37.89 -11.36
C GLU A 625 -21.28 38.81 -11.44
N SER A 626 -22.44 38.29 -11.84
CA SER A 626 -23.68 39.06 -11.99
C SER A 626 -24.63 39.07 -10.77
N GLY A 627 -24.18 38.68 -9.58
CA GLY A 627 -24.98 38.76 -8.33
C GLY A 627 -26.11 37.75 -8.21
N THR A 628 -26.11 36.68 -9.00
CA THR A 628 -27.17 35.66 -9.03
C THR A 628 -27.09 34.69 -7.83
N CYS A 629 -25.89 34.45 -7.30
CA CYS A 629 -25.60 33.55 -6.18
C CYS A 629 -24.36 34.00 -5.41
N ASP A 630 -24.19 33.50 -4.19
CA ASP A 630 -22.96 33.60 -3.44
C ASP A 630 -21.94 32.62 -4.02
N MET A 631 -20.67 33.02 -4.12
CA MET A 631 -19.64 32.16 -4.72
C MET A 631 -18.48 31.95 -3.77
N ILE A 632 -17.99 30.72 -3.71
CA ILE A 632 -16.74 30.34 -3.06
C ILE A 632 -15.86 29.59 -4.06
N VAL A 633 -14.53 29.83 -4.01
CA VAL A 633 -13.60 29.35 -5.02
C VAL A 633 -12.49 28.52 -4.40
N GLN A 634 -12.24 27.37 -4.97
CA GLN A 634 -11.12 26.52 -4.59
C GLN A 634 -9.79 27.14 -5.03
N ASN A 635 -8.85 27.32 -4.10
CA ASN A 635 -7.47 27.72 -4.40
C ASN A 635 -6.56 26.51 -4.62
N GLN A 636 -5.45 26.72 -5.37
CA GLN A 636 -4.50 25.63 -5.69
C GLN A 636 -3.79 25.08 -4.45
N ARG A 637 -3.54 25.92 -3.44
CA ARG A 637 -2.85 25.54 -2.20
C ARG A 637 -3.72 25.92 -1.02
N MET A 638 -4.53 24.98 -0.58
CA MET A 638 -5.36 25.14 0.61
C MET A 638 -4.82 24.25 1.74
N SER A 639 -4.60 24.85 2.90
CA SER A 639 -4.34 24.13 4.15
C SER A 639 -5.55 23.27 4.55
N GLU A 640 -5.38 22.34 5.47
CA GLU A 640 -6.49 21.55 6.02
C GLU A 640 -7.58 22.42 6.66
N LYS A 641 -7.18 23.49 7.33
CA LYS A 641 -8.10 24.46 7.90
C LYS A 641 -8.94 25.15 6.83
N GLU A 642 -8.31 25.69 5.79
CA GLU A 642 -9.01 26.34 4.69
C GLU A 642 -9.96 25.40 3.94
N ARG A 643 -9.61 24.10 3.84
CA ARG A 643 -10.53 23.07 3.31
C ARG A 643 -11.74 22.87 4.22
N GLY A 644 -11.50 22.80 5.52
CA GLY A 644 -12.58 22.73 6.51
C GLY A 644 -13.52 23.95 6.46
N ASP A 645 -12.96 25.14 6.39
CA ASP A 645 -13.72 26.39 6.28
C ASP A 645 -14.54 26.43 4.96
N PHE A 646 -13.96 26.02 3.84
CA PHE A 646 -14.68 25.91 2.56
C PHE A 646 -15.88 24.96 2.63
N LEU A 647 -15.74 23.82 3.27
CA LEU A 647 -16.83 22.84 3.43
C LEU A 647 -17.89 23.30 4.43
N ALA A 648 -17.49 24.03 5.48
CA ALA A 648 -18.41 24.58 6.46
C ALA A 648 -19.40 25.56 5.84
N GLU A 649 -19.00 26.29 4.79
CA GLU A 649 -19.87 27.23 4.05
C GLU A 649 -21.13 26.55 3.50
N PHE A 650 -21.08 25.26 3.15
CA PHE A 650 -22.25 24.50 2.67
C PHE A 650 -23.26 24.17 3.79
N SER A 651 -22.94 24.38 5.04
CA SER A 651 -23.80 24.11 6.19
C SER A 651 -24.56 25.34 6.68
N PHE A 652 -24.24 26.52 6.19
CA PHE A 652 -24.92 27.77 6.60
C PHE A 652 -26.21 28.00 5.82
N GLU A 653 -27.26 28.39 6.50
CA GLU A 653 -28.48 28.91 5.86
C GLU A 653 -28.18 30.25 5.19
N ARG A 654 -28.67 30.43 3.95
CA ARG A 654 -28.43 31.60 3.13
C ARG A 654 -29.70 32.08 2.46
N ASP A 655 -29.78 33.36 2.18
CA ASP A 655 -30.89 33.93 1.40
C ASP A 655 -30.79 33.63 -0.10
N ARG A 656 -29.59 33.39 -0.58
CA ARG A 656 -29.27 33.06 -1.99
C ARG A 656 -28.67 31.67 -2.13
N SER A 657 -28.63 31.15 -3.33
CA SER A 657 -27.89 29.92 -3.64
C SER A 657 -26.41 30.13 -3.42
N LEU A 658 -25.72 29.06 -2.95
CA LEU A 658 -24.26 28.99 -2.89
C LEU A 658 -23.73 28.19 -4.10
N LEU A 659 -22.71 28.73 -4.77
CA LEU A 659 -21.98 28.04 -5.84
C LEU A 659 -20.49 27.88 -5.47
N GLY A 660 -20.06 26.66 -5.21
CA GLY A 660 -18.65 26.32 -5.09
C GLY A 660 -18.02 26.10 -6.48
N LEU A 661 -16.92 26.79 -6.77
CA LEU A 661 -16.13 26.57 -7.98
C LEU A 661 -14.91 25.73 -7.64
N CYS A 662 -14.83 24.53 -8.23
CA CYS A 662 -13.81 23.53 -7.92
C CYS A 662 -13.18 22.96 -9.20
N VAL A 663 -12.01 22.32 -9.07
CA VAL A 663 -11.34 21.63 -10.18
C VAL A 663 -11.55 20.13 -10.06
N MET A 664 -11.85 19.46 -11.19
CA MET A 664 -12.02 18.01 -11.27
C MET A 664 -10.70 17.29 -10.91
N GLY A 665 -10.81 16.23 -10.11
CA GLY A 665 -9.63 15.51 -9.60
C GLY A 665 -8.88 16.27 -8.51
N GLY A 666 -9.39 17.43 -8.07
CA GLY A 666 -8.89 18.17 -6.91
C GLY A 666 -9.48 17.63 -5.60
N ILE A 667 -9.05 18.25 -4.50
CA ILE A 667 -9.40 17.85 -3.12
C ILE A 667 -10.89 17.79 -2.80
N PHE A 668 -11.74 18.51 -3.56
CA PHE A 668 -13.20 18.54 -3.36
C PHE A 668 -13.97 17.62 -4.34
N SER A 669 -13.30 17.01 -5.32
CA SER A 669 -13.92 15.98 -6.16
C SER A 669 -13.92 14.62 -5.48
N GLU A 670 -13.09 14.43 -4.45
CA GLU A 670 -12.98 13.19 -3.69
C GLU A 670 -12.99 13.46 -2.18
N GLY A 671 -13.57 12.52 -1.39
CA GLY A 671 -13.46 12.53 0.07
C GLY A 671 -14.26 13.59 0.84
N ILE A 672 -15.18 14.33 0.20
CA ILE A 672 -16.08 15.25 0.89
C ILE A 672 -17.43 14.58 1.17
N ASP A 673 -18.02 14.87 2.31
CA ASP A 673 -19.34 14.37 2.72
C ASP A 673 -20.31 15.53 2.96
N LEU A 674 -21.00 15.91 1.89
CA LEU A 674 -22.04 16.93 1.92
C LEU A 674 -23.40 16.24 1.69
N THR A 675 -23.96 15.65 2.73
CA THR A 675 -25.23 14.93 2.69
C THR A 675 -26.43 15.87 2.87
N ASP A 676 -27.60 15.37 2.50
CA ASP A 676 -28.90 16.05 2.63
C ASP A 676 -28.95 17.35 1.79
N GLU A 677 -29.56 18.40 2.26
CA GLU A 677 -29.68 19.68 1.55
C GLU A 677 -28.36 20.48 1.43
N LYS A 678 -27.25 19.97 1.99
CA LYS A 678 -25.94 20.63 1.91
C LYS A 678 -25.39 20.70 0.49
N LEU A 679 -25.79 19.78 -0.40
CA LEU A 679 -25.42 19.82 -1.82
C LEU A 679 -26.58 19.28 -2.68
N ILE A 680 -27.26 20.14 -3.43
CA ILE A 680 -28.39 19.76 -4.27
C ILE A 680 -28.05 19.70 -5.76
N GLY A 681 -26.83 20.09 -6.17
CA GLY A 681 -26.45 19.98 -7.57
C GLY A 681 -24.94 20.00 -7.82
N ALA A 682 -24.52 19.18 -8.82
CA ALA A 682 -23.19 19.17 -9.37
C ALA A 682 -23.23 19.54 -10.86
N ILE A 683 -22.40 20.48 -11.26
CA ILE A 683 -22.26 20.92 -12.65
C ILE A 683 -20.85 20.55 -13.08
N ILE A 684 -20.73 19.68 -14.09
CA ILE A 684 -19.46 19.11 -14.51
C ILE A 684 -19.11 19.65 -15.89
N VAL A 685 -18.09 20.50 -15.96
CA VAL A 685 -17.62 21.15 -17.18
C VAL A 685 -16.47 20.33 -17.76
N GLY A 686 -16.70 19.72 -18.92
CA GLY A 686 -15.71 18.91 -19.61
C GLY A 686 -15.66 17.45 -19.13
N THR A 687 -14.88 16.66 -19.84
CA THR A 687 -14.80 15.19 -19.68
C THR A 687 -13.67 14.72 -18.74
N GLY A 688 -13.11 15.62 -17.92
CA GLY A 688 -12.13 15.26 -16.90
C GLY A 688 -10.76 14.80 -17.41
N LEU A 689 -10.48 14.90 -18.71
CA LEU A 689 -9.23 14.42 -19.31
C LEU A 689 -8.01 14.99 -18.54
N PRO A 690 -7.03 14.16 -18.19
CA PRO A 690 -5.76 14.62 -17.65
C PRO A 690 -5.06 15.59 -18.60
N MET A 691 -4.19 16.44 -18.05
CA MET A 691 -3.31 17.28 -18.87
C MET A 691 -2.38 16.39 -19.71
N ILE A 692 -2.14 16.82 -20.94
CA ILE A 692 -1.14 16.15 -21.81
C ILE A 692 0.24 16.33 -21.18
N ASN A 693 0.90 15.23 -20.88
CA ASN A 693 2.25 15.19 -20.36
C ASN A 693 3.03 14.02 -20.96
N THR A 694 4.34 14.01 -20.78
CA THR A 694 5.24 12.98 -21.31
C THR A 694 4.81 11.56 -20.94
N GLU A 695 4.41 11.33 -19.71
CA GLU A 695 4.06 9.99 -19.22
C GLU A 695 2.74 9.50 -19.82
N SER A 696 1.74 10.39 -19.91
CA SER A 696 0.47 10.06 -20.57
C SER A 696 0.65 9.74 -22.05
N GLU A 697 1.55 10.44 -22.76
CA GLU A 697 1.86 10.14 -24.17
C GLU A 697 2.63 8.81 -24.32
N ILE A 698 3.55 8.52 -23.40
CA ILE A 698 4.23 7.22 -23.36
C ILE A 698 3.23 6.08 -23.09
N MET A 699 2.33 6.27 -22.13
CA MET A 699 1.27 5.32 -21.81
C MET A 699 0.34 5.09 -23.01
N LYS A 700 -0.12 6.17 -23.64
CA LYS A 700 -0.93 6.11 -24.84
C LYS A 700 -0.25 5.27 -25.93
N LYS A 701 1.01 5.59 -26.24
CA LYS A 701 1.77 4.87 -27.25
C LYS A 701 1.97 3.40 -26.89
N TYR A 702 2.22 3.08 -25.62
CA TYR A 702 2.39 1.71 -25.15
C TYR A 702 1.16 0.86 -25.44
N PHE A 703 -0.05 1.37 -25.15
CA PHE A 703 -1.30 0.65 -25.42
C PHE A 703 -1.69 0.67 -26.89
N ASP A 704 -1.38 1.72 -27.65
CA ASP A 704 -1.55 1.73 -29.13
C ASP A 704 -0.67 0.65 -29.78
N ASP A 705 0.59 0.49 -29.34
CA ASP A 705 1.53 -0.53 -29.82
C ASP A 705 1.06 -1.96 -29.44
N ASP A 706 0.30 -2.12 -28.34
CA ASP A 706 -0.34 -3.39 -27.91
C ASP A 706 -1.69 -3.65 -28.61
N GLY A 707 -2.08 -2.79 -29.56
CA GLY A 707 -3.32 -2.93 -30.34
C GLY A 707 -4.61 -2.50 -29.60
N LYS A 708 -4.48 -1.76 -28.51
CA LYS A 708 -5.58 -1.19 -27.71
C LYS A 708 -5.82 0.28 -28.08
N ASP A 709 -6.93 0.86 -27.63
CA ASP A 709 -7.17 2.31 -27.72
C ASP A 709 -6.33 3.05 -26.66
N GLY A 710 -5.08 3.38 -26.98
CA GLY A 710 -4.17 4.06 -26.04
C GLY A 710 -4.72 5.40 -25.54
N PHE A 711 -5.52 6.13 -26.34
CA PHE A 711 -6.19 7.33 -25.87
C PHE A 711 -7.25 7.03 -24.79
N ALA A 712 -7.94 5.92 -24.90
CA ALA A 712 -8.89 5.50 -23.88
C ALA A 712 -8.16 5.20 -22.56
N TYR A 713 -7.07 4.44 -22.60
CA TYR A 713 -6.31 4.04 -21.42
C TYR A 713 -5.62 5.22 -20.72
N ALA A 714 -4.97 6.10 -21.48
CA ALA A 714 -4.20 7.21 -20.90
C ALA A 714 -5.08 8.42 -20.50
N TYR A 715 -6.22 8.61 -21.16
CA TYR A 715 -7.00 9.84 -21.01
C TYR A 715 -8.48 9.63 -20.71
N ARG A 716 -9.19 8.83 -21.55
CA ARG A 716 -10.66 8.76 -21.49
C ARG A 716 -11.15 8.06 -20.24
N PHE A 717 -10.61 6.89 -19.89
CA PHE A 717 -11.02 6.14 -18.71
C PHE A 717 -10.69 6.88 -17.41
N PRO A 718 -9.46 7.40 -17.19
CA PRO A 718 -9.16 8.23 -16.03
C PRO A 718 -10.00 9.51 -15.97
N GLY A 719 -10.28 10.13 -17.11
CA GLY A 719 -11.13 11.31 -17.18
C GLY A 719 -12.56 11.04 -16.76
N MET A 720 -13.19 10.00 -17.32
CA MET A 720 -14.55 9.61 -16.95
C MET A 720 -14.69 9.17 -15.50
N ASN A 721 -13.65 8.57 -14.93
CA ASN A 721 -13.63 8.25 -13.50
C ASN A 721 -13.79 9.53 -12.65
N LYS A 722 -13.05 10.60 -12.96
CA LYS A 722 -13.18 11.91 -12.25
C LYS A 722 -14.58 12.51 -12.42
N VAL A 723 -15.19 12.38 -13.61
CA VAL A 723 -16.57 12.84 -13.86
C VAL A 723 -17.56 12.08 -12.99
N MET A 724 -17.46 10.75 -12.93
CA MET A 724 -18.33 9.91 -12.10
C MET A 724 -18.16 10.19 -10.61
N GLN A 725 -16.95 10.41 -10.15
CA GLN A 725 -16.67 10.80 -8.77
C GLN A 725 -17.30 12.14 -8.39
N ALA A 726 -17.15 13.14 -9.25
CA ALA A 726 -17.75 14.46 -9.05
C ALA A 726 -19.28 14.39 -9.03
N ALA A 727 -19.89 13.62 -9.96
CA ALA A 727 -21.33 13.39 -10.00
C ALA A 727 -21.87 12.64 -8.76
N GLY A 728 -21.10 11.66 -8.27
CA GLY A 728 -21.46 10.85 -7.09
C GLY A 728 -21.49 11.62 -5.75
N ARG A 729 -21.22 12.94 -5.77
CA ARG A 729 -21.28 13.79 -4.57
C ARG A 729 -22.71 14.22 -4.22
N VAL A 730 -23.61 14.21 -5.18
CA VAL A 730 -24.97 14.80 -5.03
C VAL A 730 -25.94 13.86 -4.32
N ILE A 731 -25.87 12.55 -4.59
CA ILE A 731 -26.78 11.55 -4.02
C ILE A 731 -26.00 10.52 -3.25
N ARG A 732 -26.25 10.41 -1.93
CA ARG A 732 -25.57 9.50 -1.02
C ARG A 732 -26.50 8.71 -0.12
N LYS A 733 -27.67 9.30 0.22
CA LYS A 733 -28.69 8.67 1.03
C LYS A 733 -29.96 8.47 0.22
N GLU A 734 -30.81 7.57 0.66
CA GLU A 734 -32.11 7.29 0.05
C GLU A 734 -33.06 8.50 0.07
N THR A 735 -32.78 9.49 0.92
CA THR A 735 -33.52 10.74 1.03
C THR A 735 -33.01 11.85 0.13
N ASP A 736 -31.78 11.72 -0.40
CA ASP A 736 -31.16 12.78 -1.19
C ASP A 736 -31.84 12.93 -2.55
N ARG A 737 -31.99 14.19 -2.96
CA ARG A 737 -32.43 14.55 -4.32
C ARG A 737 -31.48 15.58 -4.91
N GLY A 738 -31.21 15.49 -6.21
CA GLY A 738 -30.27 16.42 -6.79
C GLY A 738 -30.18 16.44 -8.32
N VAL A 739 -29.47 17.46 -8.79
CA VAL A 739 -29.25 17.72 -10.23
C VAL A 739 -27.79 17.49 -10.58
N ILE A 740 -27.56 16.71 -11.65
CA ILE A 740 -26.25 16.52 -12.26
C ILE A 740 -26.32 17.05 -13.67
N LEU A 741 -25.50 18.07 -13.97
CA LEU A 741 -25.46 18.70 -15.30
C LEU A 741 -24.09 18.49 -15.93
N LEU A 742 -24.04 17.81 -17.06
CA LEU A 742 -22.83 17.52 -17.83
C LEU A 742 -22.69 18.54 -18.97
N LEU A 743 -21.68 19.39 -18.89
CA LEU A 743 -21.46 20.48 -19.85
C LEU A 743 -20.25 20.17 -20.76
N ASP A 744 -20.46 19.30 -21.74
CA ASP A 744 -19.54 19.06 -22.85
C ASP A 744 -20.21 18.22 -23.95
N GLU A 745 -20.03 18.59 -25.21
CA GLU A 745 -20.57 17.88 -26.37
C GLU A 745 -20.13 16.41 -26.44
N ARG A 746 -18.90 16.11 -25.94
CA ARG A 746 -18.32 14.76 -25.97
C ARG A 746 -19.12 13.74 -25.18
N PHE A 747 -19.86 14.14 -24.16
CA PHE A 747 -20.77 13.22 -23.44
C PHE A 747 -21.85 12.61 -24.34
N SER A 748 -22.11 13.22 -25.51
CA SER A 748 -23.04 12.68 -26.50
C SER A 748 -22.42 11.63 -27.43
N TYR A 749 -21.10 11.49 -27.49
CA TYR A 749 -20.40 10.57 -28.35
C TYR A 749 -20.51 9.14 -27.79
N SER A 750 -20.59 8.15 -28.69
CA SER A 750 -20.77 6.73 -28.32
C SER A 750 -19.67 6.24 -27.36
N GLU A 751 -18.42 6.66 -27.58
CA GLU A 751 -17.24 6.27 -26.80
C GLU A 751 -17.28 6.75 -25.34
N TYR A 752 -17.93 7.88 -25.06
CA TYR A 752 -18.15 8.38 -23.71
C TYR A 752 -19.44 7.82 -23.09
N ARG A 753 -20.49 7.66 -23.89
CA ARG A 753 -21.76 7.11 -23.41
C ARG A 753 -21.66 5.65 -22.99
N SER A 754 -20.81 4.87 -23.66
CA SER A 754 -20.55 3.48 -23.27
C SER A 754 -19.89 3.34 -21.88
N LEU A 755 -19.31 4.42 -21.37
CA LEU A 755 -18.69 4.49 -20.03
C LEU A 755 -19.66 4.97 -18.95
N PHE A 756 -20.89 5.33 -19.30
CA PHE A 756 -21.89 5.73 -18.31
C PHE A 756 -22.30 4.54 -17.46
N PRO A 757 -22.42 4.72 -16.12
CA PRO A 757 -23.03 3.70 -15.27
C PRO A 757 -24.44 3.36 -15.74
N LYS A 758 -24.93 2.16 -15.46
CA LYS A 758 -26.26 1.69 -15.88
C LYS A 758 -27.38 2.65 -15.45
N GLU A 759 -27.25 3.21 -14.25
CA GLU A 759 -28.19 4.18 -13.70
C GLU A 759 -28.22 5.51 -14.47
N TRP A 760 -27.22 5.81 -15.32
CA TRP A 760 -27.20 7.03 -16.16
C TRP A 760 -27.92 6.85 -17.50
N SER A 761 -28.63 5.75 -17.70
CA SER A 761 -29.38 5.45 -18.93
C SER A 761 -30.47 6.49 -19.24
N ASP A 762 -30.99 7.20 -18.21
CA ASP A 762 -32.00 8.24 -18.26
C ASP A 762 -31.48 9.65 -18.56
N CYS A 763 -30.20 9.79 -18.93
CA CYS A 763 -29.56 11.08 -19.18
C CYS A 763 -30.31 11.88 -20.28
N SER A 764 -30.91 12.98 -19.86
CA SER A 764 -31.69 13.87 -20.72
C SER A 764 -30.81 14.87 -21.46
N ARG A 765 -31.28 15.40 -22.57
CA ARG A 765 -30.59 16.44 -23.35
C ARG A 765 -31.19 17.79 -23.04
N VAL A 766 -30.35 18.78 -22.78
CA VAL A 766 -30.78 20.16 -22.54
C VAL A 766 -30.05 21.14 -23.43
N THR A 767 -30.66 22.28 -23.62
CA THR A 767 -30.09 23.47 -24.25
C THR A 767 -30.15 24.63 -23.27
N LEU A 768 -29.46 25.73 -23.53
CA LEU A 768 -29.47 26.90 -22.66
C LEU A 768 -30.89 27.40 -22.38
N SER A 769 -31.80 27.31 -23.39
CA SER A 769 -33.19 27.72 -23.21
C SER A 769 -34.05 26.75 -22.41
N THR A 770 -33.65 25.49 -22.23
CA THR A 770 -34.46 24.44 -21.56
C THR A 770 -33.91 23.97 -20.23
N VAL A 771 -32.64 24.24 -19.91
CA VAL A 771 -31.99 23.72 -18.71
C VAL A 771 -32.68 24.23 -17.44
N GLY A 772 -33.00 25.52 -17.33
CA GLY A 772 -33.71 26.09 -16.18
C GLY A 772 -35.11 25.48 -15.98
N ASP A 773 -35.87 25.29 -17.07
CA ASP A 773 -37.19 24.63 -17.01
C ASP A 773 -37.08 23.17 -16.61
N SER A 774 -36.07 22.45 -17.08
CA SER A 774 -35.83 21.06 -16.71
C SER A 774 -35.55 20.95 -15.20
N VAL A 775 -34.70 21.82 -14.63
CA VAL A 775 -34.41 21.86 -13.20
C VAL A 775 -35.66 22.22 -12.39
N ARG A 776 -36.42 23.26 -12.79
CA ARG A 776 -37.69 23.64 -12.12
C ARG A 776 -38.70 22.48 -12.14
N LYS A 777 -38.88 21.83 -13.26
CA LYS A 777 -39.79 20.67 -13.41
C LYS A 777 -39.38 19.48 -12.54
N PHE A 778 -38.09 19.22 -12.41
CA PHE A 778 -37.58 18.18 -11.51
C PHE A 778 -37.93 18.47 -10.05
N TRP A 779 -37.70 19.69 -9.59
CA TRP A 779 -37.97 20.07 -8.20
C TRP A 779 -39.46 20.31 -7.90
N SER A 780 -40.31 20.50 -8.90
CA SER A 780 -41.76 20.60 -8.74
C SER A 780 -42.46 19.25 -8.59
N LYS A 781 -41.77 18.15 -8.91
CA LYS A 781 -42.27 16.78 -8.66
C LYS A 781 -41.96 16.46 -7.18
N THR A 782 -42.89 16.60 -6.33
CA THR A 782 -42.84 16.24 -4.88
C THR A 782 -43.14 14.78 -4.68
#